data_99a5330a9d837c0d61dc60fa3a2de50c
#
_entry.id   99a5330a9d837c0d61dc60fa3a2de50c
#
_cell.length_a   1.000
_cell.length_b   1.000
_cell.length_c   1.000
_cell.angle_alpha   90.00
_cell.angle_beta   90.00
_cell.angle_gamma   90.00
#
_symmetry.space_group_name_H-M   'P 1'
#
loop_
_entity.id
_entity.type
_entity.pdbx_description
1 polymer ?
#
loop_
_entity_poly.entity_id
_entity_poly.type
_entity_poly.pdbx_seq_one_letter_code
_entity_poly.pdbx_strand_id
1 'polypeptide(L)'
;MAMTRYRVRPMRLRLVFLFMSVALLGTLCSAHMHVSELRYLQQQARDMFYHGYRNYMEHAYPWDELKPLSCSGRRWDRRERGDLDDVLGGFSLTLVDSLDMLAVLGDRDEFACAVKLVSSSVSFDRDVTVSVFESTIRVIGGLVSAHMLASPEYFGMMDETEYNGELLELAEDLGRRLLPAFETPTGIPVHRVNLRRGVLPRDRAANLTCPAAAGSLLVEMAYLSRLTGDESFEERAKQAVVAIWERRSDLDLLGSSIDVGSGQWIYSHGGIGAGLDSFYEYLLKYHLISGDSQWLAMFNASYHAVETHVNHDDVYIEVDMNGGRNQVRARRVSALQAFWPGLQVLAGDVSGAIRTHEHMFSLWDEYGAMPELLDLAPRGTSKPGNRGTVISWARTAPLRPELIESTYHLYQATKDHKYLKMGRQMLQDIRRVSEVPCGYAAVRDIHTLDVEDRMDSYFLSETAKYLYLLFSDEPDVIVPAPARQRNITTAATNRSCSGTIPDEKHTLGSSIPCEPRTTNVSSTLEESSYVRRNRKPLKASDVVFSTEGHILMLDSHLFRRTTTQKSSASPKCENGKLQGHRRNVELEVARQVQATPPVIPVGVAVRIGGVHVMTLVASPAKFGLQVTTPSAVEAPLLLFTPDIGEACGSIDTDRVRGKIVMVARGTCTFAEKALRLQSAGAVGVVAINSKATSSRYPNRKYSLADDARGLGQHVTIPVVLVAREDATQLHRHASLKWLLGDDEGDSDGENDVQTDSDVLIGSLSPWLY
;
A
#
# COMPACT_ATOMS: atom_id res chain seq x y z
N MET A 1 13.33 -69.60 -40.43
CA MET A 1 13.21 -68.15 -40.12
C MET A 1 12.60 -68.10 -38.72
N ALA A 2 13.45 -67.87 -37.70
CA ALA A 2 13.04 -67.75 -36.31
C ALA A 2 12.87 -66.29 -35.92
N MET A 3 11.66 -65.92 -35.55
CA MET A 3 11.37 -64.59 -34.97
C MET A 3 11.68 -64.59 -33.48
N THR A 4 12.71 -63.89 -33.06
CA THR A 4 13.06 -63.72 -31.66
C THR A 4 12.22 -62.57 -31.07
N ARG A 5 11.30 -62.91 -30.16
CA ARG A 5 10.51 -61.95 -29.39
C ARG A 5 11.35 -61.41 -28.24
N TYR A 6 11.72 -60.11 -28.30
CA TYR A 6 12.28 -59.38 -27.15
C TYR A 6 11.20 -59.09 -26.11
N ARG A 7 11.29 -59.73 -24.95
CA ARG A 7 10.52 -59.43 -23.74
C ARG A 7 11.19 -58.27 -22.99
N VAL A 8 10.68 -57.06 -23.11
CA VAL A 8 11.10 -55.90 -22.29
C VAL A 8 10.63 -56.12 -20.86
N ARG A 9 11.55 -56.18 -19.90
CA ARG A 9 11.25 -56.39 -18.46
C ARG A 9 10.54 -55.16 -17.86
N PRO A 10 9.45 -55.33 -17.06
CA PRO A 10 8.68 -54.25 -16.46
C PRO A 10 9.43 -53.42 -15.38
N MET A 11 10.64 -53.87 -14.99
CA MET A 11 11.43 -53.23 -13.92
C MET A 11 12.02 -51.87 -14.31
N ARG A 12 12.26 -51.58 -15.62
CA ARG A 12 12.78 -50.26 -16.07
C ARG A 12 11.71 -49.18 -16.07
N LEU A 13 10.45 -49.54 -16.27
CA LEU A 13 9.36 -48.56 -16.27
C LEU A 13 9.09 -48.02 -14.84
N ARG A 14 9.14 -48.89 -13.83
CA ARG A 14 8.95 -48.48 -12.42
C ARG A 14 10.06 -47.56 -11.91
N LEU A 15 11.32 -47.73 -12.34
CA LEU A 15 12.40 -46.84 -11.96
C LEU A 15 12.26 -45.44 -12.60
N VAL A 16 11.80 -45.36 -13.85
CA VAL A 16 11.57 -44.06 -14.53
C VAL A 16 10.41 -43.32 -13.87
N PHE A 17 9.32 -44.02 -13.50
CA PHE A 17 8.23 -43.38 -12.76
C PHE A 17 8.64 -42.94 -11.36
N LEU A 18 9.48 -43.71 -10.65
CA LEU A 18 10.01 -43.32 -9.34
C LEU A 18 10.92 -42.10 -9.46
N PHE A 19 11.81 -42.04 -10.46
CA PHE A 19 12.66 -40.87 -10.72
C PHE A 19 11.84 -39.65 -11.16
N MET A 20 10.82 -39.79 -11.98
CA MET A 20 9.90 -38.71 -12.33
C MET A 20 9.08 -38.23 -11.14
N SER A 21 8.60 -39.14 -10.28
CA SER A 21 7.86 -38.79 -9.07
C SER A 21 8.75 -38.10 -8.03
N VAL A 22 10.01 -38.54 -7.85
CA VAL A 22 10.98 -37.89 -6.96
C VAL A 22 11.42 -36.55 -7.53
N ALA A 23 11.58 -36.41 -8.85
CA ALA A 23 11.85 -35.13 -9.50
C ALA A 23 10.66 -34.17 -9.41
N LEU A 24 9.42 -34.68 -9.56
CA LEU A 24 8.19 -33.88 -9.38
C LEU A 24 7.99 -33.46 -7.92
N LEU A 25 8.22 -34.37 -6.96
CA LEU A 25 8.21 -34.05 -5.52
C LEU A 25 9.34 -33.09 -5.14
N GLY A 26 10.52 -33.23 -5.74
CA GLY A 26 11.64 -32.27 -5.57
C GLY A 26 11.33 -30.90 -6.12
N THR A 27 10.62 -30.79 -7.24
CA THR A 27 10.16 -29.50 -7.81
C THR A 27 9.01 -28.90 -7.01
N LEU A 28 8.09 -29.70 -6.47
CA LEU A 28 7.02 -29.22 -5.58
C LEU A 28 7.55 -28.79 -4.20
N CYS A 29 8.55 -29.50 -3.64
CA CYS A 29 9.22 -29.10 -2.40
C CYS A 29 10.09 -27.84 -2.57
N SER A 30 10.53 -27.51 -3.80
CA SER A 30 11.28 -26.29 -4.14
C SER A 30 10.42 -25.04 -4.33
N ALA A 31 9.09 -25.15 -4.25
CA ALA A 31 8.20 -24.01 -4.48
C ALA A 31 8.10 -23.09 -3.27
N HIS A 32 8.16 -23.61 -2.04
CA HIS A 32 7.99 -22.85 -0.81
C HIS A 32 9.32 -22.50 -0.16
N MET A 33 9.45 -21.23 0.23
CA MET A 33 10.59 -20.76 1.04
C MET A 33 10.39 -21.24 2.48
N HIS A 34 11.43 -21.83 3.08
CA HIS A 34 11.35 -22.36 4.45
C HIS A 34 11.39 -21.24 5.49
N VAL A 35 10.73 -21.42 6.64
CA VAL A 35 10.69 -20.42 7.72
C VAL A 35 12.08 -20.00 8.19
N SER A 36 13.04 -20.92 8.24
CA SER A 36 14.44 -20.58 8.58
C SER A 36 15.10 -19.66 7.55
N GLU A 37 14.75 -19.79 6.27
CA GLU A 37 15.23 -18.91 5.21
C GLU A 37 14.57 -17.53 5.31
N LEU A 38 13.26 -17.47 5.61
CA LEU A 38 12.56 -16.22 5.87
C LEU A 38 13.22 -15.44 7.01
N ARG A 39 13.42 -16.08 8.16
CA ARG A 39 14.10 -15.46 9.30
C ARG A 39 15.51 -14.99 8.98
N TYR A 40 16.25 -15.75 8.18
CA TYR A 40 17.57 -15.34 7.72
C TYR A 40 17.51 -14.08 6.84
N LEU A 41 16.57 -14.02 5.89
CA LEU A 41 16.38 -12.85 5.02
C LEU A 41 15.85 -11.64 5.80
N GLN A 42 14.95 -11.87 6.75
CA GLN A 42 14.48 -10.82 7.65
C GLN A 42 15.63 -10.24 8.49
N GLN A 43 16.51 -11.11 9.02
CA GLN A 43 17.70 -10.65 9.73
C GLN A 43 18.63 -9.86 8.81
N GLN A 44 18.80 -10.26 7.55
CA GLN A 44 19.61 -9.49 6.59
C GLN A 44 19.00 -8.12 6.29
N ALA A 45 17.67 -8.01 6.17
CA ALA A 45 17.01 -6.71 6.01
C ALA A 45 17.15 -5.84 7.28
N ARG A 46 17.07 -6.44 8.47
CA ARG A 46 17.38 -5.78 9.74
C ARG A 46 18.82 -5.27 9.78
N ASP A 47 19.79 -6.09 9.39
CA ASP A 47 21.21 -5.73 9.35
C ASP A 47 21.46 -4.61 8.33
N MET A 48 20.74 -4.63 7.18
CA MET A 48 20.76 -3.57 6.18
C MET A 48 20.34 -2.24 6.77
N PHE A 49 19.21 -2.20 7.49
CA PHE A 49 18.73 -1.00 8.16
C PHE A 49 19.79 -0.48 9.17
N TYR A 50 20.26 -1.36 10.06
CA TYR A 50 21.22 -0.92 11.09
C TYR A 50 22.58 -0.53 10.52
N HIS A 51 23.00 -1.10 9.40
CA HIS A 51 24.22 -0.66 8.73
C HIS A 51 24.08 0.78 8.23
N GLY A 52 22.97 1.11 7.57
CA GLY A 52 22.68 2.49 7.15
C GLY A 52 22.48 3.44 8.33
N TYR A 53 21.61 3.06 9.28
CA TYR A 53 21.21 3.90 10.42
C TYR A 53 22.39 4.24 11.35
N ARG A 54 23.21 3.25 11.75
CA ARG A 54 24.35 3.49 12.63
C ARG A 54 25.42 4.36 11.99
N ASN A 55 25.69 4.14 10.71
CA ASN A 55 26.60 5.00 9.97
C ASN A 55 26.07 6.42 9.80
N TYR A 56 24.74 6.60 9.63
CA TYR A 56 24.13 7.91 9.67
C TYR A 56 24.33 8.56 11.04
N MET A 57 24.03 7.87 12.13
CA MET A 57 24.19 8.40 13.49
C MET A 57 25.65 8.76 13.83
N GLU A 58 26.60 7.96 13.37
CA GLU A 58 28.03 8.16 13.67
C GLU A 58 28.69 9.24 12.83
N HIS A 59 28.31 9.32 11.52
CA HIS A 59 29.04 10.14 10.55
C HIS A 59 28.26 11.33 10.00
N ALA A 60 26.93 11.29 10.04
CA ALA A 60 26.08 12.27 9.39
C ALA A 60 25.22 13.09 10.36
N TYR A 61 24.73 12.51 11.46
CA TYR A 61 23.90 13.24 12.42
C TYR A 61 24.67 14.45 12.99
N PRO A 62 24.06 15.64 13.10
CA PRO A 62 22.66 15.98 12.91
C PRO A 62 22.28 16.46 11.50
N TRP A 63 23.09 16.21 10.47
CA TRP A 63 22.75 16.57 9.09
C TRP A 63 21.59 15.72 8.57
N ASP A 64 20.98 16.15 7.46
CA ASP A 64 19.75 15.53 6.96
C ASP A 64 19.96 14.12 6.42
N GLU A 65 21.05 13.89 5.69
CA GLU A 65 21.30 12.59 5.04
C GLU A 65 22.77 12.17 5.13
N LEU A 66 23.00 10.89 4.92
CA LEU A 66 24.33 10.29 4.89
C LEU A 66 24.94 10.34 3.48
N LYS A 67 26.23 10.66 3.43
CA LYS A 67 27.11 10.49 2.28
C LYS A 67 27.97 9.27 2.51
N PRO A 68 27.57 8.08 1.99
CA PRO A 68 28.11 6.81 2.44
C PRO A 68 29.50 6.48 1.87
N LEU A 69 29.95 7.15 0.80
CA LEU A 69 31.30 6.95 0.27
C LEU A 69 32.34 7.80 1.01
N SER A 70 31.97 9.01 1.41
CA SER A 70 32.86 9.91 2.15
C SER A 70 32.69 9.84 3.67
N CYS A 71 31.78 8.99 4.17
CA CYS A 71 31.44 8.85 5.60
C CYS A 71 31.20 10.23 6.24
N SER A 72 30.29 11.02 5.68
CA SER A 72 30.01 12.37 6.14
C SER A 72 28.53 12.73 5.95
N GLY A 73 28.08 13.85 6.54
CA GLY A 73 26.71 14.31 6.42
C GLY A 73 26.47 15.14 5.16
N ARG A 74 25.29 14.94 4.56
CA ARG A 74 24.72 15.80 3.54
C ARG A 74 23.80 16.80 4.22
N ARG A 75 24.03 18.08 3.98
CA ARG A 75 23.28 19.18 4.58
C ARG A 75 22.75 20.13 3.52
N TRP A 76 21.70 20.84 3.87
CA TRP A 76 21.29 22.02 3.13
C TRP A 76 22.45 23.02 3.03
N ASP A 77 22.66 23.57 1.84
CA ASP A 77 23.55 24.68 1.62
C ASP A 77 22.83 25.79 0.83
N ARG A 78 23.41 26.97 0.77
CA ARG A 78 22.79 28.14 0.09
C ARG A 78 22.89 28.08 -1.44
N ARG A 79 23.48 27.05 -2.01
CA ARG A 79 23.57 26.87 -3.45
C ARG A 79 22.26 26.27 -3.96
N GLU A 80 21.70 26.91 -5.00
CA GLU A 80 20.52 26.36 -5.66
C GLU A 80 20.92 25.16 -6.50
N ARG A 81 20.47 23.97 -6.09
CA ARG A 81 20.72 22.72 -6.80
C ARG A 81 19.46 22.14 -7.44
N GLY A 82 18.39 22.93 -7.51
CA GLY A 82 17.09 22.49 -8.00
C GLY A 82 16.38 21.59 -7.00
N ASP A 83 15.56 20.67 -7.50
CA ASP A 83 14.65 19.88 -6.70
C ASP A 83 15.35 18.85 -5.79
N LEU A 84 16.61 18.51 -6.08
CA LEU A 84 17.38 17.50 -5.33
C LEU A 84 17.66 17.87 -3.86
N ASP A 85 17.69 19.17 -3.55
CA ASP A 85 17.98 19.66 -2.20
C ASP A 85 16.73 20.23 -1.50
N ASP A 86 15.57 20.19 -2.14
CA ASP A 86 14.31 20.76 -1.60
C ASP A 86 13.80 20.03 -0.36
N VAL A 87 14.25 18.81 -0.13
CA VAL A 87 13.95 18.01 1.05
C VAL A 87 14.85 18.36 2.24
N LEU A 88 16.00 19.00 2.00
CA LEU A 88 16.99 19.27 3.04
C LEU A 88 16.69 20.61 3.75
N GLY A 89 16.34 20.56 5.01
CA GLY A 89 16.04 21.74 5.84
C GLY A 89 16.95 21.91 7.05
N GLY A 90 17.86 20.96 7.27
CA GLY A 90 18.74 20.91 8.44
C GLY A 90 18.01 20.48 9.70
N PHE A 91 17.08 19.53 9.60
CA PHE A 91 16.27 19.01 10.70
C PHE A 91 16.43 17.50 10.92
N SER A 92 17.64 16.97 10.61
CA SER A 92 17.99 15.54 10.82
C SER A 92 17.03 14.60 10.12
N LEU A 93 16.73 14.85 8.84
CA LEU A 93 15.69 14.19 8.06
C LEU A 93 15.73 12.67 8.18
N THR A 94 16.90 12.04 8.01
CA THR A 94 17.03 10.57 8.08
C THR A 94 16.66 10.03 9.46
N LEU A 95 16.93 10.76 10.55
CA LEU A 95 16.52 10.33 11.89
C LEU A 95 15.01 10.40 12.06
N VAL A 96 14.37 11.48 11.64
CA VAL A 96 12.90 11.67 11.70
C VAL A 96 12.20 10.58 10.87
N ASP A 97 12.68 10.38 9.66
CA ASP A 97 12.14 9.40 8.70
C ASP A 97 12.28 7.93 9.18
N SER A 98 13.32 7.65 9.99
CA SER A 98 13.59 6.29 10.49
C SER A 98 12.86 5.92 11.79
N LEU A 99 12.15 6.86 12.45
CA LEU A 99 11.58 6.62 13.78
C LEU A 99 10.64 5.42 13.80
N ASP A 100 9.70 5.35 12.89
CA ASP A 100 8.72 4.27 12.86
C ASP A 100 9.34 2.92 12.48
N MET A 101 10.43 2.90 11.70
CA MET A 101 11.15 1.66 11.42
C MET A 101 11.79 1.07 12.67
N LEU A 102 12.29 1.90 13.61
CA LEU A 102 12.77 1.42 14.91
C LEU A 102 11.65 0.72 15.70
N ALA A 103 10.44 1.24 15.60
CA ALA A 103 9.26 0.62 16.20
C ALA A 103 8.91 -0.72 15.52
N VAL A 104 8.96 -0.79 14.20
CA VAL A 104 8.76 -2.03 13.41
C VAL A 104 9.77 -3.11 13.82
N LEU A 105 11.01 -2.72 14.08
CA LEU A 105 12.07 -3.62 14.55
C LEU A 105 11.89 -4.05 16.02
N GLY A 106 10.95 -3.45 16.75
CA GLY A 106 10.72 -3.69 18.16
C GLY A 106 11.85 -3.15 19.07
N ASP A 107 12.68 -2.25 18.58
CA ASP A 107 13.81 -1.66 19.32
C ASP A 107 13.32 -0.44 20.12
N ARG A 108 12.67 -0.72 21.25
CA ARG A 108 12.09 0.30 22.13
C ARG A 108 13.13 1.29 22.66
N ASP A 109 14.31 0.79 23.02
CA ASP A 109 15.34 1.61 23.65
C ASP A 109 15.91 2.61 22.65
N GLU A 110 16.24 2.17 21.44
CA GLU A 110 16.73 3.04 20.38
C GLU A 110 15.63 4.00 19.90
N PHE A 111 14.37 3.51 19.77
CA PHE A 111 13.22 4.37 19.44
C PHE A 111 13.06 5.50 20.45
N ALA A 112 13.06 5.20 21.74
CA ALA A 112 12.94 6.22 22.79
C ALA A 112 14.13 7.20 22.81
N CYS A 113 15.34 6.72 22.51
CA CYS A 113 16.52 7.55 22.37
C CYS A 113 16.40 8.48 21.15
N ALA A 114 16.00 7.96 20.01
CA ALA A 114 15.80 8.71 18.77
C ALA A 114 14.70 9.79 18.93
N VAL A 115 13.58 9.48 19.59
CA VAL A 115 12.52 10.43 19.92
C VAL A 115 13.06 11.59 20.76
N LYS A 116 13.85 11.30 21.81
CA LYS A 116 14.47 12.35 22.66
C LYS A 116 15.47 13.21 21.90
N LEU A 117 16.26 12.61 20.99
CA LEU A 117 17.17 13.37 20.13
C LEU A 117 16.40 14.32 19.22
N VAL A 118 15.36 13.84 18.52
CA VAL A 118 14.51 14.68 17.65
C VAL A 118 13.88 15.82 18.47
N SER A 119 13.24 15.51 19.59
CA SER A 119 12.54 16.50 20.43
C SER A 119 13.49 17.59 20.98
N SER A 120 14.76 17.26 21.20
CA SER A 120 15.73 18.19 21.76
C SER A 120 16.54 18.97 20.74
N SER A 121 16.72 18.48 19.52
CA SER A 121 17.64 19.04 18.52
C SER A 121 16.96 19.62 17.28
N VAL A 122 15.75 19.15 16.93
CA VAL A 122 15.04 19.62 15.74
C VAL A 122 14.27 20.90 16.02
N SER A 123 14.38 21.85 15.11
CA SER A 123 13.64 23.12 15.12
C SER A 123 13.36 23.56 13.69
N PHE A 124 12.16 24.02 13.44
CA PHE A 124 11.74 24.55 12.13
C PHE A 124 11.80 26.08 12.05
N ASP A 125 12.22 26.79 13.11
CA ASP A 125 12.49 28.22 13.05
C ASP A 125 13.81 28.51 12.32
N ARG A 126 13.83 28.20 11.01
CA ARG A 126 15.02 28.34 10.15
C ARG A 126 14.71 29.19 8.93
N ASP A 127 15.68 30.00 8.53
CA ASP A 127 15.62 30.78 7.27
C ASP A 127 16.07 29.89 6.10
N VAL A 128 15.26 28.86 5.82
CA VAL A 128 15.46 27.90 4.74
C VAL A 128 14.17 27.74 3.93
N THR A 129 14.32 27.66 2.61
CA THR A 129 13.19 27.37 1.70
C THR A 129 13.16 25.86 1.43
N VAL A 130 12.01 25.24 1.67
CA VAL A 130 11.80 23.80 1.53
C VAL A 130 10.63 23.52 0.61
N SER A 131 10.56 22.30 0.06
CA SER A 131 9.38 21.78 -0.60
C SER A 131 8.26 21.57 0.41
N VAL A 132 7.06 22.07 0.11
CA VAL A 132 5.84 21.83 0.91
C VAL A 132 5.53 20.34 0.91
N PHE A 133 5.62 19.69 -0.24
CA PHE A 133 5.35 18.27 -0.43
C PHE A 133 6.31 17.39 0.39
N GLU A 134 7.62 17.51 0.14
CA GLU A 134 8.62 16.66 0.80
C GLU A 134 8.62 16.86 2.33
N SER A 135 8.44 18.11 2.80
CA SER A 135 8.35 18.39 4.24
C SER A 135 7.09 17.78 4.88
N THR A 136 6.01 17.66 4.12
CA THR A 136 4.76 17.04 4.63
C THR A 136 4.89 15.53 4.69
N ILE A 137 5.23 14.88 3.58
CA ILE A 137 5.19 13.41 3.51
C ILE A 137 6.28 12.77 4.39
N ARG A 138 7.49 13.35 4.45
CA ARG A 138 8.60 12.82 5.24
C ARG A 138 8.58 13.31 6.67
N VAL A 139 8.58 14.63 6.88
CA VAL A 139 8.80 15.16 8.23
C VAL A 139 7.52 15.15 9.05
N ILE A 140 6.40 15.71 8.54
CA ILE A 140 5.12 15.63 9.27
C ILE A 140 4.68 14.16 9.38
N GLY A 141 4.79 13.38 8.29
CA GLY A 141 4.45 11.97 8.29
C GLY A 141 5.24 11.17 9.34
N GLY A 142 6.57 11.31 9.35
CA GLY A 142 7.43 10.66 10.33
C GLY A 142 7.16 11.07 11.78
N LEU A 143 6.95 12.37 12.03
CA LEU A 143 6.63 12.89 13.37
C LEU A 143 5.27 12.40 13.87
N VAL A 144 4.24 12.45 13.03
CA VAL A 144 2.88 11.98 13.36
C VAL A 144 2.86 10.48 13.60
N SER A 145 3.49 9.70 12.73
CA SER A 145 3.65 8.25 12.90
C SER A 145 4.34 7.92 14.22
N ALA A 146 5.49 8.54 14.47
CA ALA A 146 6.24 8.31 15.70
C ALA A 146 5.50 8.79 16.96
N HIS A 147 4.72 9.89 16.87
CA HIS A 147 3.85 10.33 17.97
C HIS A 147 2.82 9.27 18.33
N MET A 148 2.11 8.72 17.35
CA MET A 148 1.11 7.67 17.59
C MET A 148 1.74 6.39 18.14
N LEU A 149 2.97 6.06 17.71
CA LEU A 149 3.70 4.90 18.22
C LEU A 149 4.25 5.15 19.63
N ALA A 150 4.75 6.33 19.94
CA ALA A 150 5.30 6.70 21.25
C ALA A 150 4.21 6.85 22.32
N SER A 151 3.13 7.57 21.99
CA SER A 151 2.10 8.00 22.95
C SER A 151 1.39 6.83 23.63
N PRO A 152 1.28 6.87 24.99
CA PRO A 152 0.50 5.90 25.76
C PRO A 152 -0.98 5.86 25.38
N GLU A 153 -1.51 6.93 24.81
CA GLU A 153 -2.91 7.02 24.37
C GLU A 153 -3.18 6.12 23.17
N TYR A 154 -2.19 5.96 22.29
CA TYR A 154 -2.28 5.15 21.07
C TYR A 154 -1.56 3.81 21.24
N PHE A 155 -0.40 3.62 20.64
CA PHE A 155 0.34 2.35 20.73
C PHE A 155 1.18 2.22 22.00
N GLY A 156 1.84 3.30 22.44
CA GLY A 156 2.53 3.40 23.72
C GLY A 156 3.82 2.62 23.82
N MET A 157 4.73 2.81 22.91
CA MET A 157 6.10 2.35 23.06
C MET A 157 6.83 3.05 24.20
N MET A 158 6.44 4.28 24.54
CA MET A 158 7.00 5.06 25.64
C MET A 158 5.96 5.23 26.77
N ASP A 159 6.43 5.50 27.99
CA ASP A 159 5.59 5.78 29.15
C ASP A 159 5.23 7.28 29.21
N GLU A 160 4.16 7.63 29.96
CA GLU A 160 3.77 9.02 30.21
C GLU A 160 4.88 9.88 30.87
N THR A 161 5.83 9.23 31.55
CA THR A 161 6.99 9.89 32.14
C THR A 161 8.15 10.09 31.16
N GLU A 162 8.11 9.39 30.02
CA GLU A 162 9.16 9.41 28.99
C GLU A 162 8.80 10.26 27.79
N TYR A 163 7.47 10.42 27.52
CA TYR A 163 6.96 11.12 26.35
C TYR A 163 5.66 11.86 26.68
N ASN A 164 5.56 13.13 26.30
CA ASN A 164 4.42 14.00 26.61
C ASN A 164 3.92 14.79 25.38
N GLY A 165 4.13 14.28 24.16
CA GLY A 165 3.58 14.89 22.95
C GLY A 165 4.55 15.76 22.15
N GLU A 166 5.83 15.80 22.48
CA GLU A 166 6.83 16.71 21.90
C GLU A 166 6.95 16.57 20.37
N LEU A 167 6.77 15.36 19.81
CA LEU A 167 6.79 15.16 18.36
C LEU A 167 5.55 15.76 17.68
N LEU A 168 4.40 15.76 18.35
CA LEU A 168 3.19 16.38 17.83
C LEU A 168 3.33 17.91 17.81
N GLU A 169 3.94 18.50 18.84
CA GLU A 169 4.22 19.94 18.90
C GLU A 169 5.15 20.35 17.73
N LEU A 170 6.17 19.53 17.44
CA LEU A 170 7.05 19.76 16.28
C LEU A 170 6.28 19.64 14.96
N ALA A 171 5.43 18.62 14.80
CA ALA A 171 4.63 18.45 13.60
C ALA A 171 3.67 19.62 13.38
N GLU A 172 3.05 20.13 14.45
CA GLU A 172 2.17 21.29 14.41
C GLU A 172 2.94 22.57 14.05
N ASP A 173 4.12 22.83 14.64
CA ASP A 173 4.96 23.97 14.29
C ASP A 173 5.33 23.96 12.81
N LEU A 174 5.76 22.81 12.28
CA LEU A 174 6.04 22.67 10.85
C LEU A 174 4.79 22.90 10.00
N GLY A 175 3.67 22.22 10.34
CA GLY A 175 2.41 22.38 9.64
C GLY A 175 1.97 23.85 9.52
N ARG A 176 2.03 24.62 10.62
CA ARG A 176 1.72 26.05 10.62
C ARG A 176 2.64 26.87 9.73
N ARG A 177 3.90 26.51 9.61
CA ARG A 177 4.88 27.18 8.71
C ARG A 177 4.64 26.86 7.24
N LEU A 178 3.99 25.71 6.94
CA LEU A 178 3.62 25.32 5.58
C LEU A 178 2.29 25.93 5.12
N LEU A 179 1.35 26.26 6.01
CA LEU A 179 0.03 26.80 5.65
C LEU A 179 0.05 28.03 4.72
N PRO A 180 1.01 28.98 4.82
CA PRO A 180 1.07 30.12 3.89
C PRO A 180 1.19 29.72 2.42
N ALA A 181 1.68 28.51 2.12
CA ALA A 181 1.77 28.02 0.75
C ALA A 181 0.39 27.86 0.07
N PHE A 182 -0.68 27.63 0.83
CA PHE A 182 -2.05 27.49 0.34
C PHE A 182 -2.76 28.82 0.07
N GLU A 183 -2.15 29.96 0.42
CA GLU A 183 -2.70 31.30 0.18
C GLU A 183 -2.54 31.71 -1.29
N THR A 184 -3.19 30.99 -2.18
CA THR A 184 -3.21 31.22 -3.62
C THR A 184 -4.64 31.48 -4.11
N PRO A 185 -4.83 32.08 -5.29
CA PRO A 185 -6.18 32.33 -5.83
C PRO A 185 -7.00 31.04 -6.05
N THR A 186 -6.33 29.90 -6.28
CA THR A 186 -6.98 28.60 -6.53
C THR A 186 -7.12 27.75 -5.28
N GLY A 187 -6.41 28.06 -4.20
CA GLY A 187 -6.24 27.20 -3.03
C GLY A 187 -5.25 26.05 -3.25
N ILE A 188 -4.71 25.87 -4.46
CA ILE A 188 -3.64 24.91 -4.75
C ILE A 188 -2.32 25.50 -4.22
N PRO A 189 -1.55 24.79 -3.37
CA PRO A 189 -0.37 25.35 -2.74
C PRO A 189 0.78 25.60 -3.74
N VAL A 190 1.58 26.63 -3.48
CA VAL A 190 2.87 26.78 -4.15
C VAL A 190 3.81 25.66 -3.75
N HIS A 191 4.76 25.33 -4.63
CA HIS A 191 5.69 24.22 -4.41
C HIS A 191 6.63 24.41 -3.21
N ARG A 192 7.06 25.67 -2.95
CA ARG A 192 8.09 25.98 -1.96
C ARG A 192 7.65 27.07 -0.97
N VAL A 193 8.13 26.94 0.27
CA VAL A 193 7.93 27.94 1.33
C VAL A 193 9.19 28.10 2.15
N ASN A 194 9.51 29.33 2.56
CA ASN A 194 10.56 29.57 3.54
C ASN A 194 9.97 29.41 4.95
N LEU A 195 10.56 28.54 5.77
CA LEU A 195 10.01 28.18 7.07
C LEU A 195 9.92 29.36 8.06
N ARG A 196 10.75 30.36 7.91
CA ARG A 196 10.73 31.60 8.78
C ARG A 196 9.99 32.73 8.14
N ARG A 197 10.04 32.89 6.81
CA ARG A 197 9.57 34.08 6.09
C ARG A 197 8.29 33.86 5.27
N GLY A 198 7.76 32.64 5.24
CA GLY A 198 6.62 32.27 4.41
C GLY A 198 6.98 32.22 2.92
N VAL A 199 5.99 32.41 2.05
CA VAL A 199 6.17 32.34 0.60
C VAL A 199 6.95 33.55 0.10
N LEU A 200 8.17 33.34 -0.40
CA LEU A 200 8.99 34.38 -0.96
C LEU A 200 8.48 34.86 -2.34
N PRO A 201 8.75 36.10 -2.75
CA PRO A 201 8.31 36.64 -4.05
C PRO A 201 8.74 35.79 -5.24
N ARG A 202 9.94 35.20 -5.22
CA ARG A 202 10.45 34.29 -6.26
C ARG A 202 9.64 32.97 -6.32
N ASP A 203 9.29 32.42 -5.16
CA ASP A 203 8.55 31.18 -5.06
C ASP A 203 7.08 31.38 -5.46
N ARG A 204 6.52 32.58 -5.16
CA ARG A 204 5.21 33.01 -5.64
C ARG A 204 5.19 33.25 -7.15
N ALA A 205 6.29 33.71 -7.74
CA ALA A 205 6.41 33.89 -9.20
C ALA A 205 6.62 32.58 -9.94
N ALA A 206 7.14 31.54 -9.28
CA ALA A 206 7.34 30.23 -9.88
C ALA A 206 6.05 29.45 -10.16
N ASN A 207 4.93 29.82 -9.59
CA ASN A 207 3.52 29.42 -9.81
C ASN A 207 3.22 27.97 -10.26
N LEU A 208 4.21 27.09 -10.44
CA LEU A 208 4.03 25.74 -10.96
C LEU A 208 4.05 24.71 -9.83
N THR A 209 3.08 23.79 -9.88
CA THR A 209 3.06 22.59 -9.06
C THR A 209 2.51 21.42 -9.87
N CYS A 210 2.43 20.25 -9.25
CA CYS A 210 1.84 19.06 -9.87
C CYS A 210 0.78 18.47 -8.94
N PRO A 211 -0.12 17.60 -9.43
CA PRO A 211 -1.14 16.97 -8.61
C PRO A 211 -0.59 16.23 -7.39
N ALA A 212 0.48 15.45 -7.55
CA ALA A 212 1.12 14.77 -6.43
C ALA A 212 1.63 15.75 -5.36
N ALA A 213 2.40 16.78 -5.75
CA ALA A 213 2.97 17.74 -4.81
C ALA A 213 1.92 18.58 -4.06
N ALA A 214 0.76 18.82 -4.66
CA ALA A 214 -0.30 19.63 -4.06
C ALA A 214 -1.41 18.80 -3.40
N GLY A 215 -1.60 17.56 -3.82
CA GLY A 215 -2.69 16.69 -3.35
C GLY A 215 -2.26 15.64 -2.34
N SER A 216 -1.01 15.18 -2.42
CA SER A 216 -0.50 14.16 -1.49
C SER A 216 0.01 14.78 -0.16
N LEU A 217 -0.69 15.81 0.29
CA LEU A 217 -0.54 16.42 1.62
C LEU A 217 -1.70 15.99 2.53
N LEU A 218 -2.76 15.44 1.93
CA LEU A 218 -4.07 15.30 2.55
C LEU A 218 -4.05 14.31 3.73
N VAL A 219 -3.33 13.23 3.63
CA VAL A 219 -3.33 12.17 4.66
C VAL A 219 -2.63 12.69 5.92
N GLU A 220 -1.42 13.22 5.82
CA GLU A 220 -0.65 13.75 6.95
C GLU A 220 -1.34 14.96 7.59
N MET A 221 -1.83 15.90 6.76
CA MET A 221 -2.55 17.08 7.24
C MET A 221 -3.87 16.68 7.94
N ALA A 222 -4.53 15.62 7.52
CA ALA A 222 -5.73 15.13 8.18
C ALA A 222 -5.40 14.55 9.57
N TYR A 223 -4.37 13.72 9.69
CA TYR A 223 -3.93 13.24 10.99
C TYR A 223 -3.48 14.39 11.89
N LEU A 224 -2.71 15.32 11.37
CA LEU A 224 -2.28 16.52 12.11
C LEU A 224 -3.49 17.28 12.65
N SER A 225 -4.52 17.53 11.82
CA SER A 225 -5.76 18.18 12.27
C SER A 225 -6.47 17.39 13.38
N ARG A 226 -6.55 16.07 13.26
CA ARG A 226 -7.26 15.25 14.24
C ARG A 226 -6.52 15.16 15.57
N LEU A 227 -5.20 15.11 15.54
CA LEU A 227 -4.36 15.00 16.73
C LEU A 227 -4.24 16.33 17.48
N THR A 228 -4.20 17.46 16.75
CA THR A 228 -4.08 18.81 17.35
C THR A 228 -5.42 19.47 17.64
N GLY A 229 -6.50 19.06 16.98
CA GLY A 229 -7.81 19.71 17.02
C GLY A 229 -7.92 20.95 16.13
N ASP A 230 -6.89 21.30 15.35
CA ASP A 230 -6.90 22.42 14.38
C ASP A 230 -7.34 21.91 13.00
N GLU A 231 -8.60 22.17 12.64
CA GLU A 231 -9.18 21.70 11.37
C GLU A 231 -8.53 22.36 10.13
N SER A 232 -7.77 23.42 10.29
CA SER A 232 -7.23 24.22 9.17
C SER A 232 -6.29 23.43 8.26
N PHE A 233 -5.52 22.48 8.79
CA PHE A 233 -4.60 21.64 8.01
C PHE A 233 -5.36 20.74 7.03
N GLU A 234 -6.33 19.97 7.53
CA GLU A 234 -7.15 19.08 6.71
C GLU A 234 -8.00 19.83 5.70
N GLU A 235 -8.61 20.97 6.12
CA GLU A 235 -9.44 21.79 5.23
C GLU A 235 -8.65 22.36 4.05
N ARG A 236 -7.45 22.88 4.28
CA ARG A 236 -6.59 23.42 3.20
C ARG A 236 -6.14 22.33 2.24
N ALA A 237 -5.73 21.17 2.74
CA ALA A 237 -5.35 20.05 1.90
C ALA A 237 -6.53 19.53 1.07
N LYS A 238 -7.72 19.39 1.65
CA LYS A 238 -8.96 19.04 0.92
C LYS A 238 -9.29 20.03 -0.20
N GLN A 239 -9.20 21.32 0.10
CA GLN A 239 -9.46 22.37 -0.89
C GLN A 239 -8.50 22.24 -2.08
N ALA A 240 -7.23 21.98 -1.85
CA ALA A 240 -6.22 21.80 -2.89
C ALA A 240 -6.54 20.60 -3.79
N VAL A 241 -6.87 19.43 -3.21
CA VAL A 241 -7.24 18.24 -3.97
C VAL A 241 -8.50 18.46 -4.79
N VAL A 242 -9.55 19.05 -4.21
CA VAL A 242 -10.80 19.36 -4.91
C VAL A 242 -10.54 20.33 -6.05
N ALA A 243 -9.73 21.38 -5.82
CA ALA A 243 -9.38 22.37 -6.84
C ALA A 243 -8.65 21.73 -8.04
N ILE A 244 -7.78 20.76 -7.81
CA ILE A 244 -7.10 19.99 -8.87
C ILE A 244 -8.12 19.11 -9.60
N TRP A 245 -8.94 18.37 -8.85
CA TRP A 245 -9.93 17.44 -9.40
C TRP A 245 -10.97 18.13 -10.28
N GLU A 246 -11.46 19.30 -9.91
CA GLU A 246 -12.40 20.10 -10.69
C GLU A 246 -11.84 20.55 -12.05
N ARG A 247 -10.51 20.48 -12.24
CA ARG A 247 -9.81 20.85 -13.47
C ARG A 247 -9.40 19.66 -14.34
N ARG A 248 -9.85 18.45 -14.01
CA ARG A 248 -9.62 17.27 -14.84
C ARG A 248 -10.26 17.42 -16.23
N SER A 249 -9.78 16.64 -17.17
CA SER A 249 -10.38 16.60 -18.52
C SER A 249 -11.73 15.86 -18.51
N ASP A 250 -12.44 15.94 -19.66
CA ASP A 250 -13.67 15.16 -19.89
C ASP A 250 -13.43 13.64 -19.88
N LEU A 251 -12.18 13.20 -19.91
CA LEU A 251 -11.77 11.80 -19.78
C LEU A 251 -11.42 11.42 -18.32
N ASP A 252 -11.69 12.28 -17.34
CA ASP A 252 -11.29 12.14 -15.93
C ASP A 252 -9.77 11.99 -15.72
N LEU A 253 -8.94 12.44 -16.67
CA LEU A 253 -7.47 12.48 -16.56
C LEU A 253 -6.99 13.86 -16.09
N LEU A 254 -5.84 13.86 -15.42
CA LEU A 254 -5.14 15.04 -14.95
C LEU A 254 -3.88 15.30 -15.78
N GLY A 255 -3.46 16.55 -15.86
CA GLY A 255 -2.17 16.95 -16.39
C GLY A 255 -1.06 16.84 -15.34
N SER A 256 0.19 16.82 -15.77
CA SER A 256 1.35 16.66 -14.87
C SER A 256 1.85 17.96 -14.26
N SER A 257 1.42 19.14 -14.73
CA SER A 257 1.82 20.42 -14.14
C SER A 257 0.74 21.48 -14.31
N ILE A 258 0.45 22.22 -13.23
CA ILE A 258 -0.61 23.21 -13.15
C ILE A 258 -0.06 24.54 -12.59
N ASP A 259 -0.55 25.67 -13.12
CA ASP A 259 -0.28 26.98 -12.58
C ASP A 259 -1.21 27.27 -11.40
N VAL A 260 -0.65 27.54 -10.22
CA VAL A 260 -1.42 27.71 -8.99
C VAL A 260 -2.20 29.04 -8.94
N GLY A 261 -1.79 30.03 -9.74
CA GLY A 261 -2.48 31.32 -9.81
C GLY A 261 -3.74 31.29 -10.64
N SER A 262 -3.66 30.70 -11.85
CA SER A 262 -4.76 30.62 -12.80
C SER A 262 -5.53 29.30 -12.74
N GLY A 263 -4.89 28.24 -12.26
CA GLY A 263 -5.45 26.89 -12.30
C GLY A 263 -5.43 26.25 -13.70
N GLN A 264 -4.62 26.80 -14.62
CA GLN A 264 -4.48 26.23 -15.98
C GLN A 264 -3.38 25.15 -16.01
N TRP A 265 -3.63 24.07 -16.75
CA TRP A 265 -2.64 23.07 -17.02
C TRP A 265 -1.54 23.61 -17.93
N ILE A 266 -0.30 23.55 -17.49
CA ILE A 266 0.88 23.93 -18.27
C ILE A 266 1.38 22.72 -19.08
N TYR A 267 1.38 21.54 -18.46
CA TYR A 267 1.64 20.30 -19.14
C TYR A 267 0.43 19.36 -19.01
N SER A 268 -0.13 19.00 -20.15
CA SER A 268 -1.33 18.15 -20.25
C SER A 268 -1.00 16.65 -20.31
N HIS A 269 0.20 16.25 -19.87
CA HIS A 269 0.61 14.86 -19.86
C HIS A 269 -0.05 14.10 -18.71
N GLY A 270 -0.92 13.16 -19.05
CA GLY A 270 -1.54 12.22 -18.10
C GLY A 270 -0.73 10.92 -18.01
N GLY A 271 -0.69 10.32 -16.84
CA GLY A 271 0.07 9.09 -16.56
C GLY A 271 -0.14 8.63 -15.13
N ILE A 272 0.76 7.75 -14.65
CA ILE A 272 0.80 7.28 -13.25
C ILE A 272 2.20 7.46 -12.61
N GLY A 273 3.09 8.18 -13.27
CA GLY A 273 4.44 8.45 -12.77
C GLY A 273 4.56 9.82 -12.14
N ALA A 274 5.80 10.31 -12.08
CA ALA A 274 6.17 11.57 -11.43
C ALA A 274 5.19 12.71 -11.66
N GLY A 275 4.74 13.32 -10.58
CA GLY A 275 3.79 14.42 -10.54
C GLY A 275 2.32 14.05 -10.52
N LEU A 276 1.97 12.76 -10.71
CA LEU A 276 0.59 12.25 -10.69
C LEU A 276 0.39 11.10 -9.71
N ASP A 277 1.44 10.33 -9.46
CA ASP A 277 1.53 9.08 -8.69
C ASP A 277 0.71 9.08 -7.38
N SER A 278 1.23 9.65 -6.34
CA SER A 278 0.64 9.68 -5.00
C SER A 278 -0.67 10.49 -4.91
N PHE A 279 -1.02 11.30 -5.93
CA PHE A 279 -2.35 11.93 -5.96
C PHE A 279 -3.47 10.89 -5.98
N TYR A 280 -3.35 9.88 -6.86
CA TYR A 280 -4.34 8.80 -6.93
C TYR A 280 -4.35 7.95 -5.66
N GLU A 281 -3.19 7.69 -5.14
CA GLU A 281 -2.99 6.93 -3.91
C GLU A 281 -3.70 7.60 -2.72
N TYR A 282 -3.55 8.92 -2.57
CA TYR A 282 -4.14 9.67 -1.46
C TYR A 282 -5.66 9.82 -1.54
N LEU A 283 -6.24 9.79 -2.72
CA LEU A 283 -7.69 9.70 -2.86
C LEU A 283 -8.24 8.41 -2.21
N LEU A 284 -7.59 7.27 -2.45
CA LEU A 284 -8.01 6.00 -1.86
C LEU A 284 -7.67 5.93 -0.37
N LYS A 285 -6.43 6.27 0.00
CA LYS A 285 -5.99 6.22 1.41
C LYS A 285 -6.82 7.16 2.30
N TYR A 286 -7.12 8.36 1.82
CA TYR A 286 -7.97 9.28 2.58
C TYR A 286 -9.41 8.77 2.71
N HIS A 287 -9.95 8.09 1.70
CA HIS A 287 -11.23 7.39 1.86
C HIS A 287 -11.15 6.32 2.97
N LEU A 288 -10.08 5.52 3.01
CA LEU A 288 -9.93 4.45 4.00
C LEU A 288 -9.91 4.99 5.44
N ILE A 289 -9.26 6.13 5.68
CA ILE A 289 -9.18 6.73 7.02
C ILE A 289 -10.43 7.51 7.40
N SER A 290 -11.06 8.21 6.45
CA SER A 290 -12.20 9.11 6.73
C SER A 290 -13.57 8.43 6.59
N GLY A 291 -13.65 7.34 5.82
CA GLY A 291 -14.91 6.70 5.43
C GLY A 291 -15.78 7.54 4.47
N ASP A 292 -15.30 8.69 3.99
CA ASP A 292 -16.06 9.58 3.11
C ASP A 292 -16.03 9.05 1.67
N SER A 293 -17.21 8.70 1.17
CA SER A 293 -17.41 8.11 -0.15
C SER A 293 -17.09 9.04 -1.33
N GLN A 294 -17.01 10.35 -1.13
CA GLN A 294 -16.63 11.30 -2.17
C GLN A 294 -15.23 11.01 -2.70
N TRP A 295 -14.30 10.72 -1.81
CA TRP A 295 -12.90 10.41 -2.16
C TRP A 295 -12.76 9.10 -2.92
N LEU A 296 -13.53 8.10 -2.52
CA LEU A 296 -13.62 6.85 -3.28
C LEU A 296 -14.21 7.07 -4.69
N ALA A 297 -15.20 7.94 -4.82
CA ALA A 297 -15.77 8.26 -6.14
C ALA A 297 -14.74 8.94 -7.05
N MET A 298 -13.94 9.89 -6.53
CA MET A 298 -12.85 10.53 -7.26
C MET A 298 -11.78 9.49 -7.65
N PHE A 299 -11.38 8.63 -6.72
CA PHE A 299 -10.43 7.55 -7.00
C PHE A 299 -10.94 6.62 -8.09
N ASN A 300 -12.17 6.13 -7.99
CA ASN A 300 -12.72 5.21 -8.97
C ASN A 300 -12.82 5.81 -10.37
N ALA A 301 -13.15 7.09 -10.48
CA ALA A 301 -13.17 7.81 -11.76
C ALA A 301 -11.75 7.91 -12.34
N SER A 302 -10.77 8.36 -11.54
CA SER A 302 -9.37 8.43 -11.95
C SER A 302 -8.82 7.06 -12.33
N TYR A 303 -9.05 6.03 -11.50
CA TYR A 303 -8.57 4.67 -11.75
C TYR A 303 -9.14 4.11 -13.06
N HIS A 304 -10.44 4.31 -13.29
CA HIS A 304 -11.07 3.90 -14.55
C HIS A 304 -10.49 4.65 -15.76
N ALA A 305 -10.24 5.94 -15.62
CA ALA A 305 -9.61 6.75 -16.67
C ALA A 305 -8.19 6.27 -16.99
N VAL A 306 -7.40 6.00 -15.97
CA VAL A 306 -6.04 5.46 -16.11
C VAL A 306 -6.08 4.09 -16.81
N GLU A 307 -6.91 3.16 -16.36
CA GLU A 307 -7.02 1.83 -16.97
C GLU A 307 -7.55 1.88 -18.42
N THR A 308 -8.37 2.88 -18.75
CA THR A 308 -8.93 3.01 -20.11
C THR A 308 -7.96 3.68 -21.06
N HIS A 309 -7.25 4.72 -20.63
CA HIS A 309 -6.54 5.64 -21.52
C HIS A 309 -5.02 5.57 -21.40
N VAL A 310 -4.48 5.24 -20.22
CA VAL A 310 -3.04 5.22 -19.91
C VAL A 310 -2.48 3.80 -19.98
N ASN A 311 -3.26 2.80 -19.56
CA ASN A 311 -2.87 1.39 -19.64
C ASN A 311 -2.86 0.89 -21.10
N HIS A 312 -1.70 0.39 -21.55
CA HIS A 312 -1.48 -0.20 -22.85
C HIS A 312 -0.89 -1.61 -22.71
N ASP A 313 -1.77 -2.62 -22.47
CA ASP A 313 -1.39 -4.02 -22.24
C ASP A 313 -0.49 -4.18 -21.00
N ASP A 314 -1.00 -3.70 -19.86
CA ASP A 314 -0.37 -3.72 -18.54
C ASP A 314 0.93 -2.89 -18.44
N VAL A 315 1.18 -2.02 -19.41
CA VAL A 315 2.23 -1.00 -19.41
C VAL A 315 1.58 0.38 -19.45
N TYR A 316 1.91 1.22 -18.50
CA TYR A 316 1.34 2.56 -18.37
C TYR A 316 2.27 3.57 -19.04
N ILE A 317 1.75 4.28 -20.04
CA ILE A 317 2.50 5.25 -20.83
C ILE A 317 1.89 6.65 -20.73
N GLU A 318 2.68 7.66 -21.04
CA GLU A 318 2.21 9.04 -21.00
C GLU A 318 1.28 9.36 -22.19
N VAL A 319 0.10 9.91 -21.88
CA VAL A 319 -0.90 10.34 -22.87
C VAL A 319 -1.25 11.82 -22.66
N ASP A 320 -1.88 12.46 -23.65
CA ASP A 320 -2.51 13.76 -23.41
C ASP A 320 -3.80 13.59 -22.61
N MET A 321 -4.01 14.42 -21.58
CA MET A 321 -5.17 14.29 -20.70
C MET A 321 -6.50 14.45 -21.43
N ASN A 322 -6.56 15.23 -22.54
CA ASN A 322 -7.77 15.46 -23.32
C ASN A 322 -7.93 14.45 -24.46
N GLY A 323 -6.80 13.94 -25.00
CA GLY A 323 -6.81 13.00 -26.12
C GLY A 323 -6.74 11.53 -25.68
N GLY A 324 -6.30 11.25 -24.46
CA GLY A 324 -6.20 9.91 -23.90
C GLY A 324 -5.38 8.97 -24.78
N ARG A 325 -5.85 7.72 -24.90
CA ARG A 325 -5.19 6.65 -25.66
C ARG A 325 -4.91 7.00 -27.12
N ASN A 326 -5.69 7.91 -27.71
CA ASN A 326 -5.51 8.34 -29.11
C ASN A 326 -4.37 9.34 -29.27
N GLN A 327 -3.84 9.89 -28.19
CA GLN A 327 -2.82 10.94 -28.21
C GLN A 327 -1.69 10.62 -27.23
N VAL A 328 -0.90 9.60 -27.57
CA VAL A 328 0.29 9.19 -26.84
C VAL A 328 1.35 10.30 -26.89
N ARG A 329 1.84 10.72 -25.72
CA ARG A 329 2.89 11.73 -25.58
C ARG A 329 4.27 11.10 -25.51
N ALA A 330 4.44 10.08 -24.66
CA ALA A 330 5.68 9.33 -24.58
C ALA A 330 5.41 7.88 -24.16
N ARG A 331 6.27 6.97 -24.60
CA ARG A 331 6.25 5.57 -24.19
C ARG A 331 7.32 5.34 -23.12
N ARG A 332 7.11 5.95 -21.96
CA ARG A 332 8.08 5.94 -20.87
C ARG A 332 7.56 5.20 -19.66
N VAL A 333 8.47 4.50 -19.00
CA VAL A 333 8.26 3.90 -17.68
C VAL A 333 9.28 4.49 -16.72
N SER A 334 8.83 5.00 -15.59
CA SER A 334 9.68 5.47 -14.51
C SER A 334 9.68 4.49 -13.33
N ALA A 335 10.74 4.54 -12.53
CA ALA A 335 10.83 3.77 -11.29
C ALA A 335 9.64 4.02 -10.35
N LEU A 336 9.20 5.27 -10.25
CA LEU A 336 8.05 5.67 -9.43
C LEU A 336 6.75 4.95 -9.80
N GLN A 337 6.55 4.56 -11.07
CA GLN A 337 5.35 3.81 -11.47
C GLN A 337 5.24 2.43 -10.83
N ALA A 338 6.32 1.94 -10.23
CA ALA A 338 6.33 0.63 -9.58
C ALA A 338 5.51 0.58 -8.27
N PHE A 339 5.02 1.73 -7.75
CA PHE A 339 4.03 1.80 -6.66
C PHE A 339 2.63 1.33 -7.09
N TRP A 340 2.32 1.48 -8.40
CA TRP A 340 0.96 1.24 -8.92
C TRP A 340 0.42 -0.17 -8.65
N PRO A 341 1.20 -1.27 -8.77
CA PRO A 341 0.72 -2.58 -8.34
C PRO A 341 0.31 -2.64 -6.86
N GLY A 342 1.01 -1.96 -5.95
CA GLY A 342 0.62 -1.83 -4.55
C GLY A 342 -0.74 -1.13 -4.39
N LEU A 343 -0.94 -0.03 -5.11
CA LEU A 343 -2.22 0.67 -5.15
C LEU A 343 -3.33 -0.17 -5.79
N GLN A 344 -3.03 -0.94 -6.85
CA GLN A 344 -3.98 -1.88 -7.45
C GLN A 344 -4.41 -2.97 -6.45
N VAL A 345 -3.49 -3.49 -5.64
CA VAL A 345 -3.81 -4.41 -4.54
C VAL A 345 -4.75 -3.75 -3.55
N LEU A 346 -4.44 -2.53 -3.10
CA LEU A 346 -5.27 -1.77 -2.16
C LEU A 346 -6.67 -1.49 -2.73
N ALA A 347 -6.76 -1.24 -4.04
CA ALA A 347 -8.01 -1.07 -4.76
C ALA A 347 -8.77 -2.38 -5.03
N GLY A 348 -8.18 -3.54 -4.68
CA GLY A 348 -8.75 -4.87 -4.91
C GLY A 348 -8.54 -5.43 -6.32
N ASP A 349 -7.74 -4.78 -7.17
CA ASP A 349 -7.38 -5.30 -8.51
C ASP A 349 -6.08 -6.11 -8.47
N VAL A 350 -6.10 -7.21 -7.71
CA VAL A 350 -4.92 -8.08 -7.55
C VAL A 350 -4.45 -8.65 -8.89
N SER A 351 -5.38 -8.95 -9.80
CA SER A 351 -5.03 -9.51 -11.12
C SER A 351 -4.28 -8.50 -11.99
N GLY A 352 -4.69 -7.23 -11.99
CA GLY A 352 -3.96 -6.13 -12.65
C GLY A 352 -2.60 -5.94 -12.01
N ALA A 353 -2.56 -5.90 -10.67
CA ALA A 353 -1.33 -5.76 -9.91
C ALA A 353 -0.28 -6.82 -10.23
N ILE A 354 -0.68 -8.09 -10.35
CA ILE A 354 0.23 -9.19 -10.71
C ILE A 354 0.90 -8.91 -12.06
N ARG A 355 0.14 -8.55 -13.08
CA ARG A 355 0.66 -8.35 -14.44
C ARG A 355 1.55 -7.11 -14.53
N THR A 356 1.13 -6.01 -13.92
CA THR A 356 1.92 -4.78 -13.86
C THR A 356 3.23 -5.00 -13.12
N HIS A 357 3.18 -5.68 -11.97
CA HIS A 357 4.36 -5.99 -11.18
C HIS A 357 5.36 -6.89 -11.93
N GLU A 358 4.88 -7.94 -12.61
CA GLU A 358 5.74 -8.83 -13.40
C GLU A 358 6.49 -8.05 -14.50
N HIS A 359 5.83 -7.06 -15.10
CA HIS A 359 6.49 -6.17 -16.05
C HIS A 359 7.58 -5.33 -15.36
N MET A 360 7.27 -4.66 -14.25
CA MET A 360 8.22 -3.82 -13.50
C MET A 360 9.40 -4.65 -12.96
N PHE A 361 9.12 -5.80 -12.35
CA PHE A 361 10.18 -6.69 -11.85
C PHE A 361 11.10 -7.18 -12.95
N SER A 362 10.59 -7.37 -14.16
CA SER A 362 11.43 -7.77 -15.30
C SER A 362 12.47 -6.72 -15.71
N LEU A 363 12.26 -5.44 -15.37
CA LEU A 363 13.25 -4.38 -15.56
C LEU A 363 14.33 -4.47 -14.47
N TRP A 364 13.94 -4.74 -13.23
CA TRP A 364 14.91 -5.01 -12.16
C TRP A 364 15.80 -6.22 -12.49
N ASP A 365 15.20 -7.31 -12.97
CA ASP A 365 15.91 -8.54 -13.33
C ASP A 365 16.93 -8.31 -14.46
N GLU A 366 16.61 -7.41 -15.40
CA GLU A 366 17.51 -7.06 -16.52
C GLU A 366 18.73 -6.22 -16.07
N TYR A 367 18.51 -5.25 -15.16
CA TYR A 367 19.54 -4.27 -14.79
C TYR A 367 20.18 -4.52 -13.41
N GLY A 368 19.58 -5.34 -12.56
CA GLY A 368 19.99 -5.52 -11.16
C GLY A 368 19.64 -4.37 -10.22
N ALA A 369 18.90 -3.39 -10.71
CA ALA A 369 18.25 -2.29 -9.99
C ALA A 369 17.20 -1.65 -10.91
N MET A 370 16.29 -0.83 -10.36
CA MET A 370 15.26 -0.16 -11.15
C MET A 370 15.78 1.16 -11.73
N PRO A 371 15.89 1.32 -13.09
CA PRO A 371 16.30 2.58 -13.67
C PRO A 371 15.25 3.67 -13.48
N GLU A 372 15.68 4.92 -13.25
CA GLU A 372 14.77 6.06 -13.02
C GLU A 372 13.79 6.27 -14.17
N LEU A 373 14.26 6.14 -15.42
CA LEU A 373 13.41 6.36 -16.59
C LEU A 373 13.88 5.55 -17.82
N LEU A 374 12.92 4.84 -18.42
CA LEU A 374 13.13 3.99 -19.58
C LEU A 374 12.20 4.41 -20.73
N ASP A 375 12.73 4.66 -21.92
CA ASP A 375 11.94 4.76 -23.16
C ASP A 375 11.69 3.35 -23.71
N LEU A 376 10.43 2.96 -23.81
CA LEU A 376 10.04 1.66 -24.36
C LEU A 376 10.21 1.65 -25.88
N ALA A 377 10.74 0.56 -26.40
CA ALA A 377 10.83 0.38 -27.85
C ALA A 377 9.44 0.40 -28.51
N PRO A 378 9.27 0.99 -29.72
CA PRO A 378 8.03 0.91 -30.45
C PRO A 378 7.60 -0.54 -30.70
N ARG A 379 6.30 -0.82 -30.62
CA ARG A 379 5.77 -2.17 -30.88
C ARG A 379 6.20 -2.65 -32.29
N GLY A 380 6.67 -3.89 -32.34
CA GLY A 380 7.09 -4.54 -33.60
C GLY A 380 8.51 -4.24 -34.04
N THR A 381 9.25 -3.37 -33.33
CA THR A 381 10.67 -3.07 -33.68
C THR A 381 11.65 -3.76 -32.72
N SER A 382 11.16 -4.30 -31.61
CA SER A 382 11.99 -4.92 -30.59
C SER A 382 12.49 -6.29 -31.04
N LYS A 383 13.80 -6.48 -30.99
CA LYS A 383 14.39 -7.83 -31.00
C LYS A 383 13.99 -8.53 -29.68
N PRO A 384 13.84 -9.87 -29.67
CA PRO A 384 13.66 -10.58 -28.41
C PRO A 384 14.72 -10.15 -27.39
N GLY A 385 14.30 -9.66 -26.22
CA GLY A 385 15.18 -9.15 -25.16
C GLY A 385 15.41 -7.64 -25.13
N ASN A 386 15.00 -6.86 -26.13
CA ASN A 386 15.10 -5.39 -26.05
C ASN A 386 13.77 -4.79 -25.59
N ARG A 387 13.67 -4.44 -24.31
CA ARG A 387 12.46 -3.86 -23.69
C ARG A 387 12.40 -2.34 -23.80
N GLY A 388 13.51 -1.69 -24.11
CA GLY A 388 13.61 -0.24 -24.22
C GLY A 388 15.03 0.28 -24.09
N THR A 389 15.18 1.57 -23.91
CA THR A 389 16.48 2.24 -23.74
C THR A 389 16.41 3.15 -22.51
N VAL A 390 17.32 2.95 -21.56
CA VAL A 390 17.46 3.84 -20.40
C VAL A 390 17.83 5.24 -20.88
N ILE A 391 17.11 6.23 -20.45
CA ILE A 391 17.30 7.61 -20.87
C ILE A 391 18.63 8.13 -20.29
N SER A 392 19.47 8.72 -21.15
CA SER A 392 20.87 9.03 -20.83
C SER A 392 21.09 9.91 -19.60
N TRP A 393 20.15 10.82 -19.29
CA TRP A 393 20.21 11.68 -18.12
C TRP A 393 19.51 11.10 -16.88
N ALA A 394 18.83 9.97 -16.99
CA ALA A 394 18.08 9.29 -15.92
C ALA A 394 18.57 7.85 -15.72
N ARG A 395 19.90 7.66 -15.76
CA ARG A 395 20.57 6.35 -15.58
C ARG A 395 20.75 5.95 -14.13
N THR A 396 20.32 6.79 -13.21
CA THR A 396 20.46 6.57 -11.77
C THR A 396 19.44 5.53 -11.28
N ALA A 397 19.78 4.87 -10.17
CA ALA A 397 18.84 4.09 -9.35
C ALA A 397 19.11 4.39 -7.87
N PRO A 398 18.38 5.33 -7.30
CA PRO A 398 18.66 5.86 -5.95
C PRO A 398 18.03 5.01 -4.83
N LEU A 399 18.00 3.70 -4.98
CA LEU A 399 17.50 2.74 -3.98
C LEU A 399 16.01 2.90 -3.65
N ARG A 400 15.21 3.26 -4.63
CA ARG A 400 13.78 3.50 -4.48
C ARG A 400 13.00 2.29 -3.96
N PRO A 401 11.91 2.52 -3.16
CA PRO A 401 11.13 1.48 -2.49
C PRO A 401 9.99 0.88 -3.33
N GLU A 402 9.46 1.58 -4.33
CA GLU A 402 8.12 1.37 -4.88
C GLU A 402 7.91 -0.05 -5.44
N LEU A 403 8.95 -0.67 -6.04
CA LEU A 403 8.84 -2.06 -6.51
C LEU A 403 8.82 -3.05 -5.35
N ILE A 404 9.57 -2.77 -4.29
CA ILE A 404 9.65 -3.61 -3.09
C ILE A 404 8.34 -3.49 -2.29
N GLU A 405 7.81 -2.29 -2.16
CA GLU A 405 6.49 -2.00 -1.61
C GLU A 405 5.41 -2.82 -2.31
N SER A 406 5.33 -2.72 -3.65
CA SER A 406 4.38 -3.49 -4.45
C SER A 406 4.57 -5.00 -4.30
N THR A 407 5.82 -5.48 -4.18
CA THR A 407 6.15 -6.88 -3.92
C THR A 407 5.61 -7.33 -2.54
N TYR A 408 5.77 -6.48 -1.51
CA TYR A 408 5.21 -6.72 -0.19
C TYR A 408 3.68 -6.80 -0.22
N HIS A 409 3.01 -5.84 -0.82
CA HIS A 409 1.54 -5.83 -0.92
C HIS A 409 1.00 -7.04 -1.69
N LEU A 410 1.64 -7.43 -2.79
CA LEU A 410 1.27 -8.62 -3.55
C LEU A 410 1.51 -9.91 -2.75
N TYR A 411 2.58 -10.00 -1.96
CA TYR A 411 2.77 -11.13 -1.06
C TYR A 411 1.68 -11.16 0.02
N GLN A 412 1.34 -10.02 0.62
CA GLN A 412 0.27 -9.95 1.61
C GLN A 412 -1.08 -10.40 1.04
N ALA A 413 -1.40 -10.00 -0.18
CA ALA A 413 -2.68 -10.33 -0.81
C ALA A 413 -2.76 -11.79 -1.32
N THR A 414 -1.65 -12.33 -1.83
CA THR A 414 -1.66 -13.63 -2.53
C THR A 414 -1.03 -14.76 -1.74
N LYS A 415 -0.15 -14.44 -0.79
CA LYS A 415 0.75 -15.38 -0.09
C LYS A 415 1.58 -16.26 -1.05
N ASP A 416 1.75 -15.82 -2.31
CA ASP A 416 2.57 -16.54 -3.28
C ASP A 416 4.06 -16.32 -3.01
N HIS A 417 4.79 -17.40 -2.74
CA HIS A 417 6.22 -17.38 -2.45
C HIS A 417 7.11 -16.89 -3.61
N LYS A 418 6.55 -16.68 -4.81
CA LYS A 418 7.29 -16.02 -5.90
C LYS A 418 7.74 -14.61 -5.50
N TYR A 419 6.91 -13.87 -4.77
CA TYR A 419 7.24 -12.52 -4.29
C TYR A 419 8.35 -12.52 -3.24
N LEU A 420 8.41 -13.55 -2.38
CA LEU A 420 9.54 -13.75 -1.48
C LEU A 420 10.85 -14.01 -2.23
N LYS A 421 10.80 -14.77 -3.35
CA LYS A 421 11.97 -14.99 -4.20
C LYS A 421 12.42 -13.72 -4.91
N MET A 422 11.47 -12.93 -5.40
CA MET A 422 11.74 -11.61 -6.01
C MET A 422 12.34 -10.65 -4.96
N GLY A 423 11.78 -10.58 -3.77
CA GLY A 423 12.33 -9.77 -2.67
C GLY A 423 13.74 -10.21 -2.25
N ARG A 424 13.99 -11.53 -2.19
CA ARG A 424 15.34 -12.06 -1.92
C ARG A 424 16.34 -11.60 -2.99
N GLN A 425 15.96 -11.63 -4.25
CA GLN A 425 16.82 -11.15 -5.34
C GLN A 425 17.10 -9.65 -5.16
N MET A 426 16.08 -8.84 -4.94
CA MET A 426 16.24 -7.39 -4.73
C MET A 426 17.14 -7.08 -3.52
N LEU A 427 16.94 -7.76 -2.40
CA LEU A 427 17.81 -7.63 -1.21
C LEU A 427 19.28 -7.95 -1.53
N GLN A 428 19.52 -9.05 -2.26
CA GLN A 428 20.88 -9.49 -2.62
C GLN A 428 21.52 -8.54 -3.64
N ASP A 429 20.77 -8.03 -4.59
CA ASP A 429 21.25 -7.06 -5.60
C ASP A 429 21.62 -5.73 -4.94
N ILE A 430 20.78 -5.19 -4.05
CA ILE A 430 21.08 -3.97 -3.28
C ILE A 430 22.37 -4.16 -2.47
N ARG A 431 22.51 -5.27 -1.77
CA ARG A 431 23.74 -5.54 -1.00
C ARG A 431 24.98 -5.68 -1.88
N ARG A 432 24.85 -6.35 -3.00
CA ARG A 432 25.96 -6.57 -3.93
C ARG A 432 26.45 -5.28 -4.60
N VAL A 433 25.51 -4.38 -4.94
CA VAL A 433 25.82 -3.18 -5.74
C VAL A 433 26.06 -1.96 -4.87
N SER A 434 25.25 -1.77 -3.83
CA SER A 434 25.14 -0.50 -3.10
C SER A 434 25.75 -0.52 -1.70
N GLU A 435 26.02 -1.72 -1.10
CA GLU A 435 26.61 -1.82 0.24
C GLU A 435 28.07 -1.33 0.21
N VAL A 436 28.36 -0.33 1.03
CA VAL A 436 29.69 0.28 1.18
C VAL A 436 30.05 0.41 2.67
N PRO A 437 31.32 0.70 3.03
CA PRO A 437 31.72 0.71 4.44
C PRO A 437 30.86 1.59 5.36
N CYS A 438 30.37 2.72 4.89
CA CYS A 438 29.57 3.64 5.69
C CYS A 438 28.08 3.69 5.27
N GLY A 439 27.48 2.58 4.86
CA GLY A 439 26.07 2.52 4.53
C GLY A 439 25.77 1.97 3.14
N TYR A 440 24.80 2.56 2.44
CA TYR A 440 24.38 2.15 1.10
C TYR A 440 24.42 3.32 0.13
N ALA A 441 25.11 3.14 -0.99
CA ALA A 441 25.28 4.22 -1.98
C ALA A 441 24.32 4.05 -3.16
N ALA A 442 23.65 5.15 -3.54
CA ALA A 442 22.79 5.19 -4.73
C ALA A 442 23.59 4.82 -5.99
N VAL A 443 22.94 4.12 -6.93
CA VAL A 443 23.56 3.80 -8.24
C VAL A 443 23.52 5.04 -9.12
N ARG A 444 24.68 5.48 -9.58
CA ARG A 444 24.84 6.64 -10.46
C ARG A 444 24.59 6.28 -11.94
N ASP A 445 25.02 5.12 -12.36
CA ASP A 445 24.81 4.63 -13.74
C ASP A 445 24.44 3.15 -13.72
N ILE A 446 23.22 2.85 -14.14
CA ILE A 446 22.63 1.53 -14.14
C ILE A 446 23.36 0.53 -15.07
N HIS A 447 24.09 1.01 -16.08
CA HIS A 447 24.82 0.14 -17.02
C HIS A 447 26.18 -0.30 -16.48
N THR A 448 26.83 0.55 -15.69
CA THR A 448 28.14 0.26 -15.10
C THR A 448 28.03 -0.21 -13.64
N LEU A 449 26.88 0.07 -12.99
CA LEU A 449 26.63 -0.10 -11.57
C LEU A 449 27.60 0.72 -10.70
N ASP A 450 28.14 1.81 -11.25
CA ASP A 450 28.89 2.79 -10.47
C ASP A 450 27.96 3.45 -9.47
N VAL A 451 28.45 3.71 -8.27
CA VAL A 451 27.68 4.33 -7.19
C VAL A 451 28.06 5.79 -6.96
N GLU A 452 27.18 6.56 -6.34
CA GLU A 452 27.39 7.96 -5.96
C GLU A 452 27.29 8.17 -4.44
N ASP A 453 27.88 9.24 -3.97
CA ASP A 453 28.00 9.56 -2.54
C ASP A 453 26.69 10.15 -1.97
N ARG A 454 25.63 9.31 -2.00
CA ARG A 454 24.27 9.66 -1.63
C ARG A 454 23.52 8.46 -1.10
N MET A 455 22.86 8.64 0.04
CA MET A 455 21.87 7.71 0.60
C MET A 455 20.67 8.55 1.04
N ASP A 456 19.58 8.46 0.29
CA ASP A 456 18.35 9.18 0.59
C ASP A 456 17.66 8.57 1.83
N SER A 457 16.93 9.39 2.59
CA SER A 457 16.31 8.98 3.86
C SER A 457 15.30 7.84 3.68
N TYR A 458 14.55 7.82 2.56
CA TYR A 458 13.56 6.77 2.26
C TYR A 458 14.18 5.37 2.11
N PHE A 459 15.48 5.25 1.89
CA PHE A 459 16.12 3.94 1.88
C PHE A 459 15.92 3.20 3.22
N LEU A 460 16.01 3.92 4.33
CA LEU A 460 15.82 3.37 5.67
C LEU A 460 14.34 3.28 6.06
N SER A 461 13.58 4.34 5.77
CA SER A 461 12.17 4.44 6.15
C SER A 461 11.25 3.55 5.32
N GLU A 462 11.65 3.17 4.11
CA GLU A 462 10.81 2.42 3.18
C GLU A 462 11.48 1.17 2.61
N THR A 463 12.55 1.32 1.83
CA THR A 463 13.20 0.18 1.14
C THR A 463 13.58 -0.93 2.12
N ALA A 464 14.27 -0.60 3.20
CA ALA A 464 14.65 -1.55 4.24
C ALA A 464 13.43 -2.05 5.04
N LYS A 465 12.43 -1.19 5.28
CA LYS A 465 11.19 -1.51 5.98
C LYS A 465 10.36 -2.56 5.23
N TYR A 466 10.05 -2.30 3.96
CA TYR A 466 9.26 -3.24 3.17
C TYR A 466 9.98 -4.58 2.95
N LEU A 467 11.32 -4.60 2.81
CA LEU A 467 12.08 -5.85 2.80
C LEU A 467 11.98 -6.60 4.12
N TYR A 468 12.09 -5.90 5.25
CA TYR A 468 11.96 -6.52 6.57
C TYR A 468 10.56 -7.11 6.79
N LEU A 469 9.51 -6.36 6.44
CA LEU A 469 8.12 -6.80 6.56
C LEU A 469 7.78 -7.95 5.59
N LEU A 470 8.35 -7.94 4.39
CA LEU A 470 8.15 -8.99 3.38
C LEU A 470 8.60 -10.36 3.88
N PHE A 471 9.72 -10.41 4.64
CA PHE A 471 10.29 -11.66 5.15
C PHE A 471 9.84 -12.01 6.57
N SER A 472 8.85 -11.30 7.12
CA SER A 472 8.31 -11.63 8.44
C SER A 472 7.65 -13.02 8.43
N ASP A 473 7.94 -13.84 9.44
CA ASP A 473 7.24 -15.09 9.69
C ASP A 473 5.87 -14.87 10.37
N GLU A 474 5.62 -13.65 10.86
CA GLU A 474 4.32 -13.15 11.31
C GLU A 474 3.83 -12.03 10.35
N PRO A 475 3.42 -12.37 9.12
CA PRO A 475 3.21 -11.37 8.06
C PRO A 475 2.09 -10.36 8.34
N ASP A 476 1.20 -10.65 9.28
CA ASP A 476 0.12 -9.74 9.68
C ASP A 476 0.56 -8.76 10.78
N VAL A 477 1.75 -8.92 11.37
CA VAL A 477 2.28 -8.04 12.43
C VAL A 477 3.19 -7.00 11.81
N ILE A 478 2.83 -5.72 11.96
CA ILE A 478 3.64 -4.58 11.51
C ILE A 478 4.57 -4.11 12.64
N VAL A 479 4.01 -3.87 13.84
CA VAL A 479 4.81 -3.49 15.01
C VAL A 479 4.57 -4.53 16.12
N PRO A 480 5.63 -5.18 16.61
CA PRO A 480 5.50 -6.16 17.68
C PRO A 480 5.00 -5.51 18.98
N ALA A 481 4.28 -6.27 19.80
CA ALA A 481 3.84 -5.77 21.10
C ALA A 481 5.04 -5.31 21.93
N PRO A 482 4.98 -4.15 22.60
CA PRO A 482 6.06 -3.68 23.45
C PRO A 482 6.39 -4.74 24.51
N ALA A 483 7.65 -5.17 24.56
CA ALA A 483 8.10 -6.19 25.52
C ALA A 483 7.84 -5.71 26.95
N ARG A 484 7.29 -6.60 27.82
CA ARG A 484 7.20 -6.30 29.24
C ARG A 484 8.60 -6.04 29.78
N GLN A 485 8.84 -4.91 30.46
CA GLN A 485 10.04 -4.74 31.27
C GLN A 485 10.13 -5.93 32.24
N ARG A 486 11.01 -6.87 31.94
CA ARG A 486 11.46 -7.79 32.98
C ARG A 486 12.28 -6.94 33.95
N ASN A 487 11.91 -6.93 35.21
CA ASN A 487 12.80 -6.45 36.29
C ASN A 487 14.08 -7.30 36.25
N ILE A 488 14.98 -6.98 35.37
CA ILE A 488 16.32 -7.54 35.36
C ILE A 488 17.15 -6.63 36.27
N THR A 489 17.22 -7.02 37.52
CA THR A 489 18.34 -6.64 38.39
C THR A 489 19.61 -7.28 37.84
N THR A 490 20.14 -6.75 36.77
CA THR A 490 21.50 -7.06 36.28
C THR A 490 22.11 -5.78 35.72
N ALA A 491 23.34 -5.58 36.10
CA ALA A 491 24.18 -4.43 35.84
C ALA A 491 23.86 -3.66 34.57
N ALA A 492 23.47 -2.42 34.73
CA ALA A 492 23.28 -1.46 33.65
C ALA A 492 24.61 -1.33 32.90
N THR A 493 24.69 -1.92 31.69
CA THR A 493 25.64 -1.46 30.71
C THR A 493 25.13 -0.11 30.23
N ASN A 494 25.81 0.97 30.63
CA ASN A 494 25.60 2.32 30.12
C ASN A 494 25.68 2.30 28.60
N ARG A 495 24.52 2.24 27.91
CA ARG A 495 24.42 2.61 26.50
C ARG A 495 24.12 4.10 26.47
N SER A 496 25.11 4.92 26.19
CA SER A 496 24.91 6.31 25.80
C SER A 496 24.27 6.34 24.42
N CYS A 497 23.29 7.22 24.22
CA CYS A 497 22.81 7.56 22.88
C CYS A 497 24.02 8.04 22.07
N SER A 498 24.38 7.36 21.00
CA SER A 498 25.56 7.68 20.20
C SER A 498 25.26 8.87 19.26
N GLY A 499 25.23 10.05 19.80
CA GLY A 499 25.16 11.28 19.04
C GLY A 499 26.00 12.36 19.72
N THR A 500 27.08 12.78 19.09
CA THR A 500 27.85 13.97 19.50
C THR A 500 27.31 15.15 18.73
N ILE A 501 26.83 16.19 19.42
CA ILE A 501 26.49 17.49 18.83
C ILE A 501 27.78 18.23 18.58
N PRO A 502 28.16 18.58 17.32
CA PRO A 502 29.30 19.43 17.07
C PRO A 502 28.91 20.89 17.36
N ASP A 503 29.61 21.52 18.31
CA ASP A 503 29.54 22.96 18.50
C ASP A 503 30.12 23.69 17.28
N GLU A 504 29.48 24.77 16.82
CA GLU A 504 29.95 25.59 15.69
C GLU A 504 31.32 26.27 15.91
N LYS A 505 31.90 26.07 17.08
CA LYS A 505 33.25 26.58 17.40
C LYS A 505 34.10 25.46 17.97
N HIS A 506 35.10 25.05 17.20
CA HIS A 506 36.18 24.15 17.54
C HIS A 506 36.46 24.03 19.05
N THR A 507 35.88 22.99 19.68
CA THR A 507 36.48 22.35 20.86
C THR A 507 35.89 20.98 21.07
N LEU A 508 36.72 20.03 21.43
CA LEU A 508 36.44 18.63 21.60
C LEU A 508 35.26 18.34 22.54
N GLY A 509 34.35 17.52 22.04
CA GLY A 509 33.65 16.44 22.74
C GLY A 509 33.05 16.72 24.12
N SER A 510 31.75 16.98 24.18
CA SER A 510 30.97 16.61 25.37
C SER A 510 29.83 15.70 24.92
N SER A 511 29.96 14.40 25.25
CA SER A 511 28.86 13.44 25.23
C SER A 511 27.82 13.90 26.27
N ILE A 512 26.55 14.03 25.86
CA ILE A 512 25.45 14.21 26.82
C ILE A 512 25.13 12.84 27.40
N PRO A 513 25.41 12.57 28.69
CA PRO A 513 25.00 11.32 29.32
C PRO A 513 23.50 11.38 29.60
N CYS A 514 22.74 10.39 29.14
CA CYS A 514 21.45 10.09 29.72
C CYS A 514 21.69 9.51 31.12
N GLU A 515 21.84 10.35 32.16
CA GLU A 515 21.92 9.90 33.52
C GLU A 515 20.54 9.42 34.00
N PRO A 516 20.43 8.23 34.60
CA PRO A 516 19.25 7.85 35.36
C PRO A 516 19.24 8.69 36.64
N ARG A 517 18.27 9.58 36.82
CA ARG A 517 18.01 10.21 38.13
C ARG A 517 17.59 9.12 39.12
N THR A 518 18.51 8.69 39.95
CA THR A 518 18.18 7.98 41.20
C THR A 518 17.67 9.00 42.20
N THR A 519 16.37 9.21 42.22
CA THR A 519 15.74 9.80 43.41
C THR A 519 15.26 8.66 44.30
N ASN A 520 15.99 8.44 45.40
CA ASN A 520 15.46 7.69 46.52
C ASN A 520 14.31 8.48 47.13
N VAL A 521 13.09 8.20 46.70
CA VAL A 521 11.88 8.61 47.39
C VAL A 521 11.21 7.35 47.90
N SER A 522 11.48 7.03 49.16
CA SER A 522 10.63 6.13 49.97
C SER A 522 9.32 6.88 50.17
N SER A 523 8.31 6.58 49.43
CA SER A 523 6.91 6.91 49.71
C SER A 523 6.02 5.75 49.31
N THR A 524 5.29 5.26 50.29
CA THR A 524 4.14 4.39 50.13
C THR A 524 3.18 4.99 49.11
N LEU A 525 3.25 4.49 47.87
CA LEU A 525 2.30 4.78 46.83
C LEU A 525 1.17 3.76 46.94
N GLU A 526 -0.03 4.26 47.28
CA GLU A 526 -1.27 3.58 46.98
C GLU A 526 -1.27 3.14 45.52
N GLU A 527 -1.44 1.85 45.28
CA GLU A 527 -1.62 1.27 43.98
C GLU A 527 -2.85 1.90 43.32
N SER A 528 -2.63 2.97 42.55
CA SER A 528 -3.59 3.42 41.57
C SER A 528 -3.80 2.28 40.58
N SER A 529 -4.98 1.67 40.64
CA SER A 529 -5.43 0.60 39.75
C SER A 529 -5.69 1.14 38.32
N TYR A 530 -4.67 1.73 37.68
CA TYR A 530 -4.71 1.95 36.27
C TYR A 530 -4.44 0.63 35.58
N VAL A 531 -5.48 0.07 34.96
CA VAL A 531 -5.49 -1.19 34.23
C VAL A 531 -4.33 -1.16 33.23
N ARG A 532 -3.23 -1.88 33.54
CA ARG A 532 -2.16 -2.17 32.59
C ARG A 532 -2.76 -3.00 31.46
N ARG A 533 -3.22 -2.33 30.40
CA ARG A 533 -3.73 -2.99 29.21
C ARG A 533 -2.61 -3.85 28.64
N ASN A 534 -2.86 -5.14 28.44
CA ASN A 534 -2.02 -6.01 27.63
C ASN A 534 -2.04 -5.44 26.23
N ARG A 535 -1.01 -4.66 25.85
CA ARG A 535 -0.91 -4.06 24.54
C ARG A 535 -0.69 -5.16 23.52
N LYS A 536 -1.51 -5.16 22.49
CA LYS A 536 -1.44 -6.12 21.37
C LYS A 536 -0.42 -5.61 20.35
N PRO A 537 0.15 -6.51 19.53
CA PRO A 537 0.90 -6.08 18.36
C PRO A 537 0.00 -5.29 17.41
N LEU A 538 0.56 -4.32 16.71
CA LEU A 538 -0.13 -3.58 15.65
C LEU A 538 -0.11 -4.42 14.37
N LYS A 539 -1.27 -4.65 13.80
CA LYS A 539 -1.43 -5.51 12.62
C LYS A 539 -1.58 -4.70 11.35
N ALA A 540 -1.39 -5.35 10.22
CA ALA A 540 -1.63 -4.77 8.90
C ALA A 540 -3.05 -4.21 8.71
N SER A 541 -4.06 -4.82 9.36
CA SER A 541 -5.44 -4.33 9.36
C SER A 541 -5.68 -3.07 10.18
N ASP A 542 -4.73 -2.71 11.03
CA ASP A 542 -4.87 -1.62 11.99
C ASP A 542 -4.18 -0.34 11.51
N VAL A 543 -3.56 -0.38 10.33
CA VAL A 543 -2.74 0.71 9.81
C VAL A 543 -2.98 0.99 8.32
N VAL A 544 -2.64 2.20 7.90
CA VAL A 544 -2.37 2.55 6.50
C VAL A 544 -0.95 3.11 6.43
N PHE A 545 -0.22 2.74 5.39
CA PHE A 545 1.07 3.37 5.11
C PHE A 545 0.85 4.67 4.34
N SER A 546 1.55 5.74 4.70
CA SER A 546 1.62 6.95 3.86
C SER A 546 2.39 6.67 2.55
N THR A 547 2.53 7.67 1.69
CA THR A 547 3.35 7.51 0.46
C THR A 547 4.85 7.35 0.75
N GLU A 548 5.32 7.75 1.93
CA GLU A 548 6.70 7.53 2.43
C GLU A 548 6.80 6.34 3.39
N GLY A 549 5.82 5.42 3.32
CA GLY A 549 5.81 4.21 4.13
C GLY A 549 5.64 4.44 5.64
N HIS A 550 5.25 5.65 6.10
CA HIS A 550 4.99 5.92 7.51
C HIS A 550 3.71 5.24 7.98
N ILE A 551 3.77 4.68 9.18
CA ILE A 551 2.68 3.91 9.80
C ILE A 551 1.66 4.86 10.42
N LEU A 552 0.45 4.89 9.88
CA LEU A 552 -0.66 5.68 10.38
C LEU A 552 -1.78 4.74 10.87
N MET A 553 -2.14 4.84 12.15
CA MET A 553 -3.11 3.92 12.75
C MET A 553 -4.53 4.24 12.32
N LEU A 554 -5.27 3.23 11.88
CA LEU A 554 -6.69 3.33 11.55
C LEU A 554 -7.52 3.35 12.85
N ASP A 555 -7.54 4.50 13.51
CA ASP A 555 -8.38 4.70 14.68
C ASP A 555 -9.71 5.35 14.30
N SER A 556 -10.78 4.56 14.37
CA SER A 556 -12.13 5.04 14.06
C SER A 556 -12.61 6.17 14.99
N HIS A 557 -11.97 6.41 16.12
CA HIS A 557 -12.30 7.51 17.02
C HIS A 557 -11.75 8.85 16.52
N LEU A 558 -10.58 8.85 15.88
CA LEU A 558 -9.96 10.07 15.31
C LEU A 558 -10.81 10.69 14.20
N PHE A 559 -11.43 9.85 13.35
CA PHE A 559 -12.17 10.30 12.17
C PHE A 559 -13.70 10.22 12.31
N ARG A 560 -14.27 9.81 13.47
CA ARG A 560 -15.71 9.89 13.72
C ARG A 560 -16.12 11.34 13.81
N ARG A 561 -17.01 11.81 12.92
CA ARG A 561 -17.73 13.08 13.09
C ARG A 561 -18.48 13.03 14.41
N THR A 562 -18.11 13.86 15.36
CA THR A 562 -18.93 14.16 16.55
C THR A 562 -20.17 14.90 16.08
N THR A 563 -21.27 14.17 15.88
CA THR A 563 -22.62 14.71 15.62
C THR A 563 -23.20 15.38 16.86
N THR A 564 -22.39 16.18 17.58
CA THR A 564 -22.87 17.00 18.69
C THR A 564 -22.20 18.38 18.63
N GLN A 565 -22.55 19.16 17.61
CA GLN A 565 -22.51 20.61 17.78
C GLN A 565 -23.91 21.16 17.70
N LYS A 566 -24.34 21.65 18.87
CA LYS A 566 -25.55 22.40 19.09
C LYS A 566 -25.64 23.54 18.07
N SER A 567 -26.80 23.66 17.44
CA SER A 567 -27.24 24.85 16.76
C SER A 567 -27.11 26.06 17.68
N SER A 568 -26.11 26.88 17.50
CA SER A 568 -26.04 28.23 18.04
C SER A 568 -25.88 29.20 16.88
N ALA A 569 -26.97 29.92 16.64
CA ALA A 569 -27.11 31.24 16.05
C ALA A 569 -26.17 31.62 14.86
N SER A 570 -26.75 31.57 13.67
CA SER A 570 -26.26 32.25 12.48
C SER A 570 -26.10 33.75 12.71
N PRO A 571 -24.99 34.39 12.33
CA PRO A 571 -24.99 35.80 12.04
C PRO A 571 -25.61 36.01 10.66
N LYS A 572 -26.62 36.87 10.59
CA LYS A 572 -27.19 37.37 9.35
C LYS A 572 -26.11 38.13 8.58
N CYS A 573 -25.67 37.64 7.43
CA CYS A 573 -25.03 38.47 6.41
C CYS A 573 -26.02 38.81 5.33
N GLU A 574 -26.41 40.05 5.26
CA GLU A 574 -27.03 40.66 4.11
C GLU A 574 -25.97 40.78 3.00
N ASN A 575 -26.15 40.06 1.91
CA ASN A 575 -26.06 40.55 0.53
C ASN A 575 -26.14 39.32 -0.42
N GLY A 576 -27.30 39.15 -0.97
CA GLY A 576 -27.59 38.10 -1.92
C GLY A 576 -26.98 38.36 -3.29
N LYS A 577 -25.95 37.59 -3.64
CA LYS A 577 -25.58 37.28 -5.06
C LYS A 577 -24.67 36.07 -5.24
N LEU A 578 -24.33 35.33 -4.18
CA LEU A 578 -23.45 34.15 -4.29
C LEU A 578 -24.13 32.80 -4.00
N GLN A 579 -25.44 32.78 -3.71
CA GLN A 579 -26.14 31.53 -3.38
C GLN A 579 -26.61 30.69 -4.58
N GLY A 580 -26.54 31.22 -5.80
CA GLY A 580 -27.00 30.49 -6.99
C GLY A 580 -26.04 29.43 -7.51
N HIS A 581 -24.75 29.67 -7.38
CA HIS A 581 -23.71 28.77 -7.94
C HIS A 581 -23.44 27.54 -7.06
N ARG A 582 -23.46 27.71 -5.75
CA ARG A 582 -23.21 26.60 -4.81
C ARG A 582 -24.28 25.49 -4.81
N ARG A 583 -25.57 25.88 -4.97
CA ARG A 583 -26.68 24.92 -5.02
C ARG A 583 -26.69 24.09 -6.30
N ASN A 584 -26.21 24.61 -7.43
CA ASN A 584 -26.19 23.88 -8.69
C ASN A 584 -25.03 22.85 -8.71
N VAL A 585 -23.87 23.14 -8.11
CA VAL A 585 -22.74 22.23 -8.04
C VAL A 585 -23.03 21.05 -7.09
N GLU A 586 -23.64 21.31 -5.92
CA GLU A 586 -24.05 20.23 -4.99
C GLU A 586 -25.15 19.33 -5.60
N LEU A 587 -26.07 19.88 -6.41
CA LEU A 587 -27.09 19.10 -7.08
C LEU A 587 -26.56 18.32 -8.30
N GLU A 588 -25.56 18.83 -9.01
CA GLU A 588 -24.91 18.15 -10.13
C GLU A 588 -24.05 16.99 -9.66
N VAL A 589 -23.23 17.21 -8.63
CA VAL A 589 -22.43 16.15 -7.98
C VAL A 589 -23.34 15.08 -7.35
N ALA A 590 -24.43 15.48 -6.69
CA ALA A 590 -25.41 14.55 -6.14
C ALA A 590 -26.15 13.75 -7.23
N ARG A 591 -26.41 14.34 -8.41
CA ARG A 591 -27.02 13.63 -9.55
C ARG A 591 -26.07 12.66 -10.23
N GLN A 592 -24.79 12.97 -10.34
CA GLN A 592 -23.77 12.03 -10.88
C GLN A 592 -23.47 10.89 -9.91
N VAL A 593 -23.48 11.13 -8.59
CA VAL A 593 -23.31 10.09 -7.56
C VAL A 593 -24.51 9.14 -7.48
N GLN A 594 -25.73 9.57 -7.86
CA GLN A 594 -26.90 8.68 -7.92
C GLN A 594 -26.94 7.76 -9.14
N ALA A 595 -26.06 7.95 -10.14
CA ALA A 595 -26.12 7.19 -11.39
C ALA A 595 -25.44 5.80 -11.34
N THR A 596 -24.45 5.57 -10.43
CA THR A 596 -23.84 4.24 -10.24
C THR A 596 -23.25 4.11 -8.84
N PRO A 597 -23.82 3.26 -7.97
CA PRO A 597 -23.13 2.95 -6.71
C PRO A 597 -21.77 2.28 -7.01
N PRO A 598 -20.71 2.60 -6.26
CA PRO A 598 -19.40 2.02 -6.46
C PRO A 598 -19.47 0.50 -6.28
N VAL A 599 -18.89 -0.24 -7.23
CA VAL A 599 -18.76 -1.69 -7.12
C VAL A 599 -17.56 -1.98 -6.23
N ILE A 600 -17.79 -2.17 -4.95
CA ILE A 600 -16.75 -2.66 -4.02
C ILE A 600 -16.49 -4.12 -4.38
N PRO A 601 -15.27 -4.53 -4.77
CA PRO A 601 -14.99 -5.93 -5.03
C PRO A 601 -15.15 -6.74 -3.74
N VAL A 602 -15.76 -7.91 -3.86
CA VAL A 602 -15.97 -8.86 -2.76
C VAL A 602 -15.01 -10.02 -2.95
N GLY A 603 -14.30 -10.38 -1.90
CA GLY A 603 -13.46 -11.58 -1.90
C GLY A 603 -14.31 -12.83 -1.67
N VAL A 604 -14.11 -13.85 -2.50
CA VAL A 604 -14.59 -15.21 -2.23
C VAL A 604 -13.38 -16.02 -1.80
N ALA A 605 -13.12 -16.10 -0.50
CA ALA A 605 -12.06 -16.94 0.03
C ALA A 605 -12.52 -18.39 0.06
N VAL A 606 -11.74 -19.28 -0.53
CA VAL A 606 -12.03 -20.72 -0.57
C VAL A 606 -11.04 -21.47 0.31
N ARG A 607 -11.57 -22.27 1.24
CA ARG A 607 -10.79 -23.10 2.17
C ARG A 607 -11.13 -24.56 1.98
N ILE A 608 -10.12 -25.42 2.08
CA ILE A 608 -10.25 -26.88 2.05
C ILE A 608 -9.65 -27.41 3.35
N GLY A 609 -10.45 -28.15 4.15
CA GLY A 609 -9.98 -28.67 5.44
C GLY A 609 -9.48 -27.59 6.40
N GLY A 610 -10.08 -26.37 6.37
CA GLY A 610 -9.67 -25.23 7.19
C GLY A 610 -8.48 -24.44 6.63
N VAL A 611 -7.78 -24.94 5.61
CA VAL A 611 -6.64 -24.26 4.98
C VAL A 611 -7.12 -23.37 3.83
N HIS A 612 -6.68 -22.12 3.81
CA HIS A 612 -6.96 -21.21 2.71
C HIS A 612 -6.26 -21.71 1.43
N VAL A 613 -7.03 -21.94 0.37
CA VAL A 613 -6.51 -22.46 -0.89
C VAL A 613 -6.39 -21.36 -1.93
N MET A 614 -7.40 -20.52 -2.05
CA MET A 614 -7.42 -19.41 -2.99
C MET A 614 -8.47 -18.37 -2.61
N THR A 615 -8.29 -17.17 -3.12
CA THR A 615 -9.29 -16.11 -3.06
C THR A 615 -9.67 -15.68 -4.46
N LEU A 616 -10.96 -15.68 -4.76
CA LEU A 616 -11.51 -15.19 -6.02
C LEU A 616 -11.96 -13.76 -5.84
N VAL A 617 -11.60 -12.89 -6.78
CA VAL A 617 -12.12 -11.52 -6.83
C VAL A 617 -13.48 -11.53 -7.51
N ALA A 618 -14.50 -11.08 -6.81
CA ALA A 618 -15.87 -11.07 -7.29
C ALA A 618 -16.45 -9.66 -7.29
N SER A 619 -17.36 -9.40 -8.23
CA SER A 619 -18.14 -8.17 -8.26
C SER A 619 -19.50 -8.42 -7.63
N PRO A 620 -19.96 -7.62 -6.63
CA PRO A 620 -21.28 -7.77 -6.06
C PRO A 620 -22.35 -7.45 -7.10
N ALA A 621 -23.50 -8.14 -6.99
CA ALA A 621 -24.67 -7.80 -7.78
C ALA A 621 -25.27 -6.46 -7.31
N LYS A 622 -25.97 -5.75 -8.20
CA LYS A 622 -26.72 -4.54 -7.84
C LYS A 622 -27.98 -4.84 -7.01
N PHE A 623 -28.24 -6.09 -6.72
CA PHE A 623 -29.38 -6.60 -5.97
C PHE A 623 -28.91 -7.65 -4.95
N GLY A 624 -29.78 -8.02 -4.02
CA GLY A 624 -29.44 -8.94 -2.94
C GLY A 624 -28.77 -8.25 -1.75
N LEU A 625 -28.42 -9.03 -0.74
CA LEU A 625 -27.73 -8.52 0.45
C LEU A 625 -26.37 -7.95 0.06
N GLN A 626 -26.17 -6.67 0.29
CA GLN A 626 -24.88 -6.05 0.08
C GLN A 626 -23.94 -6.41 1.24
N VAL A 627 -22.80 -6.98 0.90
CA VAL A 627 -21.76 -7.33 1.89
C VAL A 627 -20.99 -6.05 2.22
N THR A 628 -21.50 -5.28 3.17
CA THR A 628 -20.97 -3.94 3.52
C THR A 628 -20.32 -3.90 4.91
N THR A 629 -20.35 -5.00 5.65
CA THR A 629 -19.81 -5.11 7.01
C THR A 629 -18.80 -6.25 7.10
N PRO A 630 -17.89 -6.24 8.09
CA PRO A 630 -16.86 -7.28 8.24
C PRO A 630 -17.38 -8.68 8.58
N SER A 631 -18.68 -8.87 8.70
CA SER A 631 -19.28 -10.21 8.90
C SER A 631 -19.27 -10.99 7.58
N ALA A 632 -18.29 -11.88 7.44
CA ALA A 632 -18.26 -12.82 6.33
C ALA A 632 -19.41 -13.83 6.44
N VAL A 633 -20.05 -14.14 5.32
CA VAL A 633 -20.92 -15.32 5.24
C VAL A 633 -20.02 -16.52 4.95
N GLU A 634 -19.82 -17.37 5.95
CA GLU A 634 -19.06 -18.60 5.82
C GLU A 634 -20.03 -19.79 5.75
N ALA A 635 -19.91 -20.56 4.67
CA ALA A 635 -20.73 -21.74 4.47
C ALA A 635 -20.04 -22.69 3.46
N PRO A 636 -20.42 -23.97 3.43
CA PRO A 636 -19.94 -24.90 2.42
C PRO A 636 -20.18 -24.37 1.00
N LEU A 637 -19.16 -24.40 0.15
CA LEU A 637 -19.26 -24.00 -1.25
C LEU A 637 -19.61 -25.20 -2.12
N LEU A 638 -20.78 -25.14 -2.74
CA LEU A 638 -21.22 -26.14 -3.73
C LEU A 638 -20.79 -25.68 -5.13
N LEU A 639 -19.85 -26.39 -5.71
CA LEU A 639 -19.37 -26.11 -7.06
C LEU A 639 -20.44 -26.36 -8.11
N PHE A 640 -20.28 -25.74 -9.28
CA PHE A 640 -21.10 -25.95 -10.44
C PHE A 640 -21.10 -27.45 -10.85
N THR A 641 -22.27 -28.08 -10.79
CA THR A 641 -22.49 -29.47 -11.25
C THR A 641 -23.53 -29.45 -12.33
N PRO A 642 -23.53 -30.45 -13.26
CA PRO A 642 -24.53 -30.56 -14.33
C PRO A 642 -25.98 -30.53 -13.83
N ASP A 643 -26.23 -31.06 -12.65
CA ASP A 643 -27.57 -31.22 -12.06
C ASP A 643 -28.13 -29.89 -11.49
N ILE A 644 -27.28 -29.03 -10.95
CA ILE A 644 -27.66 -27.68 -10.50
C ILE A 644 -27.61 -26.72 -11.68
N GLY A 645 -26.68 -26.95 -12.57
CA GLY A 645 -26.56 -26.29 -13.86
C GLY A 645 -26.74 -24.78 -13.81
N GLU A 646 -27.69 -24.29 -14.56
CA GLU A 646 -28.02 -22.87 -14.64
C GLU A 646 -28.93 -22.38 -13.51
N ALA A 647 -29.41 -23.25 -12.63
CA ALA A 647 -30.42 -22.95 -11.59
C ALA A 647 -31.70 -22.30 -12.14
N CYS A 648 -32.09 -22.66 -13.37
CA CYS A 648 -33.31 -22.16 -14.03
C CYS A 648 -34.51 -23.12 -13.91
N GLY A 649 -34.26 -24.35 -13.50
CA GLY A 649 -35.27 -25.42 -13.28
C GLY A 649 -35.60 -25.63 -11.80
N SER A 650 -36.08 -26.86 -11.48
CA SER A 650 -36.28 -27.31 -10.11
C SER A 650 -34.92 -27.51 -9.43
N ILE A 651 -34.81 -27.08 -8.18
CA ILE A 651 -33.57 -27.17 -7.39
C ILE A 651 -33.82 -28.12 -6.25
N ASP A 652 -32.91 -29.08 -6.09
CA ASP A 652 -32.89 -29.99 -4.93
C ASP A 652 -32.51 -29.22 -3.68
N THR A 653 -33.45 -29.01 -2.76
CA THR A 653 -33.32 -28.25 -1.54
C THR A 653 -32.30 -28.83 -0.56
N ASP A 654 -32.16 -30.17 -0.52
CA ASP A 654 -31.28 -30.84 0.43
C ASP A 654 -29.81 -30.66 0.03
N ARG A 655 -29.54 -30.51 -1.26
CA ARG A 655 -28.19 -30.24 -1.77
C ARG A 655 -27.70 -28.80 -1.56
N VAL A 656 -28.60 -27.81 -1.56
CA VAL A 656 -28.23 -26.40 -1.56
C VAL A 656 -28.42 -25.72 -0.21
N ARG A 657 -29.21 -26.30 0.69
CA ARG A 657 -29.53 -25.72 1.99
C ARG A 657 -28.27 -25.43 2.81
N GLY A 658 -28.14 -24.21 3.32
CA GLY A 658 -27.00 -23.76 4.14
C GLY A 658 -25.70 -23.62 3.38
N LYS A 659 -25.69 -23.66 2.04
CA LYS A 659 -24.49 -23.60 1.23
C LYS A 659 -24.39 -22.31 0.41
N ILE A 660 -23.18 -21.93 0.03
CA ILE A 660 -22.92 -20.96 -1.03
C ILE A 660 -22.91 -21.73 -2.36
N VAL A 661 -23.71 -21.33 -3.32
CA VAL A 661 -23.93 -22.10 -4.56
C VAL A 661 -23.31 -21.40 -5.75
N MET A 662 -22.48 -22.12 -6.50
CA MET A 662 -21.87 -21.63 -7.74
C MET A 662 -22.77 -21.98 -8.94
N VAL A 663 -23.13 -20.99 -9.76
CA VAL A 663 -24.03 -21.17 -10.92
C VAL A 663 -23.49 -20.49 -12.17
N ALA A 664 -23.72 -21.10 -13.33
CA ALA A 664 -23.36 -20.49 -14.60
C ALA A 664 -24.45 -19.52 -15.11
N ARG A 665 -24.04 -18.66 -16.02
CA ARG A 665 -24.98 -17.90 -16.86
C ARG A 665 -25.81 -18.86 -17.70
N GLY A 666 -27.08 -18.50 -17.98
CA GLY A 666 -27.95 -19.38 -18.78
C GLY A 666 -29.23 -18.68 -19.21
N THR A 667 -30.31 -19.45 -19.32
CA THR A 667 -31.58 -19.02 -19.94
C THR A 667 -32.43 -18.10 -19.06
N CYS A 668 -32.28 -18.14 -17.73
CA CYS A 668 -32.98 -17.24 -16.81
C CYS A 668 -32.05 -16.17 -16.22
N THR A 669 -32.63 -15.10 -15.67
CA THR A 669 -31.88 -13.97 -15.11
C THR A 669 -31.14 -14.37 -13.83
N PHE A 670 -30.10 -13.64 -13.47
CA PHE A 670 -29.38 -13.89 -12.21
C PHE A 670 -30.25 -13.62 -10.98
N ALA A 671 -31.17 -12.66 -11.06
CA ALA A 671 -32.15 -12.41 -10.01
C ALA A 671 -33.09 -13.61 -9.80
N GLU A 672 -33.57 -14.24 -10.88
CA GLU A 672 -34.38 -15.46 -10.81
C GLU A 672 -33.61 -16.65 -10.23
N LYS A 673 -32.34 -16.83 -10.65
CA LYS A 673 -31.44 -17.85 -10.07
C LYS A 673 -31.27 -17.67 -8.57
N ALA A 674 -30.94 -16.45 -8.16
CA ALA A 674 -30.73 -16.11 -6.76
C ALA A 674 -31.96 -16.34 -5.90
N LEU A 675 -33.15 -15.92 -6.38
CA LEU A 675 -34.42 -16.17 -5.68
C LEU A 675 -34.76 -17.66 -5.54
N ARG A 676 -34.53 -18.45 -6.58
CA ARG A 676 -34.76 -19.91 -6.54
C ARG A 676 -33.84 -20.60 -5.56
N LEU A 677 -32.54 -20.25 -5.58
CA LEU A 677 -31.54 -20.78 -4.66
C LEU A 677 -31.82 -20.32 -3.22
N GLN A 678 -32.18 -19.06 -3.01
CA GLN A 678 -32.60 -18.56 -1.70
C GLN A 678 -33.84 -19.32 -1.19
N SER A 679 -34.83 -19.57 -2.04
CA SER A 679 -36.04 -20.34 -1.67
C SER A 679 -35.72 -21.81 -1.35
N ALA A 680 -34.67 -22.36 -1.95
CA ALA A 680 -34.14 -23.69 -1.65
C ALA A 680 -33.22 -23.71 -0.42
N GLY A 681 -32.99 -22.56 0.25
CA GLY A 681 -32.22 -22.43 1.48
C GLY A 681 -30.73 -22.18 1.30
N ALA A 682 -30.27 -21.79 0.13
CA ALA A 682 -28.88 -21.31 -0.06
C ALA A 682 -28.64 -20.03 0.75
N VAL A 683 -27.41 -19.83 1.21
CA VAL A 683 -26.98 -18.66 2.01
C VAL A 683 -26.15 -17.66 1.21
N GLY A 684 -25.78 -17.99 -0.02
CA GLY A 684 -25.08 -17.09 -0.95
C GLY A 684 -25.03 -17.69 -2.36
N VAL A 685 -24.77 -16.85 -3.36
CA VAL A 685 -24.67 -17.23 -4.77
C VAL A 685 -23.41 -16.66 -5.40
N VAL A 686 -22.61 -17.52 -6.03
CA VAL A 686 -21.46 -17.16 -6.86
C VAL A 686 -21.83 -17.42 -8.32
N ALA A 687 -22.07 -16.34 -9.08
CA ALA A 687 -22.40 -16.43 -10.49
C ALA A 687 -21.15 -16.46 -11.37
N ILE A 688 -21.08 -17.35 -12.34
CA ILE A 688 -19.98 -17.46 -13.28
C ILE A 688 -20.31 -16.75 -14.58
N ASN A 689 -19.43 -15.87 -15.04
CA ASN A 689 -19.58 -15.25 -16.36
C ASN A 689 -19.16 -16.24 -17.46
N SER A 690 -20.14 -16.82 -18.17
CA SER A 690 -19.91 -17.92 -19.13
C SER A 690 -19.61 -17.48 -20.56
N LYS A 691 -19.71 -16.21 -20.91
CA LYS A 691 -19.44 -15.78 -22.29
C LYS A 691 -17.95 -15.59 -22.54
N ALA A 692 -17.49 -16.22 -23.61
CA ALA A 692 -16.17 -16.04 -24.26
C ALA A 692 -15.93 -14.62 -24.84
N THR A 693 -16.65 -13.60 -24.38
CA THR A 693 -16.38 -12.20 -24.63
C THR A 693 -15.13 -11.74 -23.91
N SER A 694 -14.57 -12.58 -23.07
CA SER A 694 -13.35 -12.35 -22.31
C SER A 694 -12.07 -12.35 -23.15
N SER A 695 -12.03 -12.95 -24.33
CA SER A 695 -10.81 -12.94 -25.16
C SER A 695 -10.39 -11.56 -25.68
N ARG A 696 -11.32 -10.60 -25.73
CA ARG A 696 -11.01 -9.18 -26.03
C ARG A 696 -10.90 -8.27 -24.82
N TYR A 697 -11.55 -8.64 -23.69
CA TYR A 697 -11.56 -7.85 -22.45
C TYR A 697 -11.70 -8.77 -21.22
N PRO A 698 -10.66 -9.51 -20.83
CA PRO A 698 -10.73 -10.48 -19.72
C PRO A 698 -11.09 -9.86 -18.36
N ASN A 699 -10.89 -8.57 -18.19
CA ASN A 699 -10.98 -7.85 -16.91
C ASN A 699 -12.15 -6.88 -16.78
N ARG A 700 -13.15 -6.88 -17.68
CA ARG A 700 -14.34 -6.07 -17.44
C ARG A 700 -15.10 -6.62 -16.23
N LYS A 701 -15.07 -5.88 -15.10
CA LYS A 701 -15.94 -6.09 -13.94
C LYS A 701 -17.37 -5.81 -14.41
N TYR A 702 -18.16 -6.86 -14.62
CA TYR A 702 -19.56 -6.72 -14.95
C TYR A 702 -20.34 -6.71 -13.64
N SER A 703 -21.08 -5.64 -13.39
CA SER A 703 -22.10 -5.64 -12.34
C SER A 703 -23.31 -6.44 -12.82
N LEU A 704 -23.80 -7.35 -11.99
CA LEU A 704 -25.09 -8.00 -12.22
C LEU A 704 -26.19 -7.00 -11.96
N ALA A 705 -26.84 -6.53 -13.02
CA ALA A 705 -28.03 -5.69 -12.90
C ALA A 705 -29.24 -6.56 -12.52
N ASP A 706 -30.21 -5.95 -11.85
CA ASP A 706 -31.54 -6.51 -11.66
C ASP A 706 -32.24 -6.74 -13.02
N ASP A 707 -33.21 -7.62 -13.06
CA ASP A 707 -34.00 -7.80 -14.27
C ASP A 707 -35.05 -6.68 -14.42
N ALA A 708 -35.62 -6.57 -15.61
CA ALA A 708 -36.64 -5.55 -15.92
C ALA A 708 -37.91 -5.65 -15.05
N ARG A 709 -38.08 -6.76 -14.30
CA ARG A 709 -39.24 -7.02 -13.42
C ARG A 709 -38.96 -6.66 -11.97
N GLY A 710 -37.74 -6.22 -11.64
CA GLY A 710 -37.32 -5.83 -10.30
C GLY A 710 -37.29 -6.97 -9.30
N LEU A 711 -37.10 -8.21 -9.77
CA LEU A 711 -37.06 -9.40 -8.89
C LEU A 711 -35.92 -9.37 -7.90
N GLY A 712 -34.84 -8.66 -8.20
CA GLY A 712 -33.67 -8.56 -7.34
C GLY A 712 -33.94 -7.93 -5.98
N GLN A 713 -34.98 -7.09 -5.84
CA GLN A 713 -35.40 -6.50 -4.56
C GLN A 713 -35.85 -7.55 -3.51
N HIS A 714 -36.21 -8.76 -3.94
CA HIS A 714 -36.64 -9.84 -3.07
C HIS A 714 -35.49 -10.80 -2.69
N VAL A 715 -34.31 -10.56 -3.23
CA VAL A 715 -33.11 -11.36 -2.90
C VAL A 715 -32.48 -10.82 -1.61
N THR A 716 -32.39 -11.65 -0.57
CA THR A 716 -31.88 -11.29 0.75
C THR A 716 -30.56 -11.99 1.10
N ILE A 717 -29.99 -12.78 0.17
CA ILE A 717 -28.67 -13.41 0.31
C ILE A 717 -27.66 -12.68 -0.58
N PRO A 718 -26.34 -12.73 -0.25
CA PRO A 718 -25.32 -12.12 -1.09
C PRO A 718 -25.20 -12.83 -2.44
N VAL A 719 -25.05 -12.04 -3.49
CA VAL A 719 -24.85 -12.50 -4.87
C VAL A 719 -23.65 -11.81 -5.47
N VAL A 720 -22.67 -12.58 -5.93
CA VAL A 720 -21.44 -12.07 -6.52
C VAL A 720 -21.13 -12.71 -7.87
N LEU A 721 -20.40 -12.01 -8.73
CA LEU A 721 -19.98 -12.47 -10.05
C LEU A 721 -18.48 -12.70 -10.06
N VAL A 722 -18.05 -13.89 -10.48
CA VAL A 722 -16.63 -14.25 -10.69
C VAL A 722 -16.33 -14.45 -12.18
N ALA A 723 -15.07 -14.27 -12.55
CA ALA A 723 -14.60 -14.55 -13.89
C ALA A 723 -14.62 -16.08 -14.17
N ARG A 724 -14.76 -16.45 -15.45
CA ARG A 724 -14.79 -17.86 -15.86
C ARG A 724 -13.46 -18.56 -15.58
N GLU A 725 -12.37 -17.85 -15.79
CA GLU A 725 -11.01 -18.34 -15.58
C GLU A 725 -10.78 -18.72 -14.12
N ASP A 726 -11.23 -17.87 -13.18
CA ASP A 726 -11.13 -18.09 -11.74
C ASP A 726 -11.97 -19.32 -11.31
N ALA A 727 -13.20 -19.42 -11.83
CA ALA A 727 -14.05 -20.59 -11.59
C ALA A 727 -13.43 -21.88 -12.16
N THR A 728 -12.73 -21.81 -13.30
CA THR A 728 -12.03 -22.93 -13.90
C THR A 728 -10.82 -23.36 -13.07
N GLN A 729 -10.08 -22.41 -12.50
CA GLN A 729 -8.96 -22.71 -11.60
C GLN A 729 -9.47 -23.41 -10.32
N LEU A 730 -10.56 -22.94 -9.76
CA LEU A 730 -11.17 -23.57 -8.60
C LEU A 730 -11.57 -25.03 -8.88
N HIS A 731 -12.19 -25.30 -10.03
CA HIS A 731 -12.52 -26.65 -10.46
C HIS A 731 -11.29 -27.56 -10.63
N ARG A 732 -10.19 -27.01 -11.17
CA ARG A 732 -8.93 -27.75 -11.31
C ARG A 732 -8.32 -28.09 -9.95
N HIS A 733 -8.33 -27.17 -8.99
CA HIS A 733 -7.82 -27.41 -7.63
C HIS A 733 -8.67 -28.47 -6.89
N ALA A 734 -9.98 -28.42 -7.03
CA ALA A 734 -10.86 -29.43 -6.48
C ALA A 734 -10.59 -30.80 -7.11
N SER A 735 -10.43 -30.88 -8.44
CA SER A 735 -10.12 -32.12 -9.17
C SER A 735 -8.74 -32.69 -8.85
N LEU A 736 -7.73 -31.85 -8.64
CA LEU A 736 -6.39 -32.28 -8.22
C LEU A 736 -6.40 -32.96 -6.85
N LYS A 737 -7.22 -32.46 -5.93
CA LYS A 737 -7.35 -33.06 -4.60
C LYS A 737 -7.95 -34.51 -4.69
N TRP A 738 -8.89 -34.73 -5.60
CA TRP A 738 -9.43 -36.07 -5.87
C TRP A 738 -8.40 -37.05 -6.45
N LEU A 739 -7.38 -36.53 -7.16
CA LEU A 739 -6.30 -37.32 -7.75
C LEU A 739 -5.12 -37.55 -6.80
N LEU A 740 -5.00 -36.80 -5.72
CA LEU A 740 -3.91 -36.87 -4.75
C LEU A 740 -4.30 -37.39 -3.36
N GLY A 741 -5.56 -37.70 -3.14
CA GLY A 741 -6.06 -38.27 -1.89
C GLY A 741 -6.54 -39.70 -2.12
N ASP A 742 -5.83 -40.63 -1.52
CA ASP A 742 -6.12 -41.96 -1.07
C ASP A 742 -5.29 -43.05 -1.72
N ASP A 743 -4.09 -43.23 -1.18
CA ASP A 743 -3.39 -44.50 -1.11
C ASP A 743 -3.02 -44.75 0.36
N GLU A 744 -3.95 -45.25 1.14
CA GLU A 744 -3.65 -46.06 2.31
C GLU A 744 -4.81 -47.05 2.54
N GLY A 745 -4.57 -48.29 2.12
CA GLY A 745 -4.87 -49.51 2.90
C GLY A 745 -6.28 -50.08 2.89
N ASP A 746 -6.41 -51.11 2.08
CA ASP A 746 -7.06 -52.40 2.36
C ASP A 746 -8.55 -52.53 2.69
N SER A 747 -9.11 -53.43 1.86
CA SER A 747 -10.13 -54.49 2.12
C SER A 747 -11.62 -54.16 1.98
N ASP A 748 -12.15 -54.79 0.94
CA ASP A 748 -13.44 -55.45 0.85
C ASP A 748 -14.65 -54.96 1.67
N GLY A 749 -15.62 -54.44 0.98
CA GLY A 749 -16.96 -54.29 1.52
C GLY A 749 -17.82 -53.33 0.74
N GLU A 750 -18.63 -53.82 -0.17
CA GLU A 750 -19.79 -53.12 -0.71
C GLU A 750 -20.62 -52.53 0.43
N ASN A 751 -20.69 -51.20 0.47
CA ASN A 751 -21.88 -50.49 0.97
C ASN A 751 -21.74 -49.01 0.59
N ASP A 752 -22.72 -48.54 -0.17
CA ASP A 752 -22.99 -47.13 -0.42
C ASP A 752 -23.04 -46.32 0.89
N VAL A 753 -21.95 -45.69 1.24
CA VAL A 753 -21.95 -44.61 2.23
C VAL A 753 -21.33 -43.38 1.54
N GLN A 754 -22.19 -42.49 1.19
CA GLN A 754 -21.86 -41.11 0.82
C GLN A 754 -21.05 -40.49 1.96
N THR A 755 -19.73 -40.53 1.87
CA THR A 755 -18.85 -39.87 2.85
C THR A 755 -18.81 -38.36 2.59
N ASP A 756 -19.33 -37.63 3.52
CA ASP A 756 -19.42 -36.17 3.65
C ASP A 756 -18.03 -35.52 3.90
N SER A 757 -16.94 -35.97 3.25
CA SER A 757 -15.58 -35.65 3.66
C SER A 757 -14.89 -34.49 2.91
N ASP A 758 -15.49 -33.87 1.88
CA ASP A 758 -14.88 -32.77 1.17
C ASP A 758 -15.75 -31.52 1.13
N VAL A 759 -15.88 -30.86 2.31
CA VAL A 759 -16.57 -29.59 2.43
C VAL A 759 -15.64 -28.47 2.01
N LEU A 760 -15.85 -27.93 0.80
CA LEU A 760 -15.29 -26.63 0.40
C LEU A 760 -16.02 -25.54 1.17
N ILE A 761 -15.32 -24.79 1.99
CA ILE A 761 -15.89 -23.65 2.70
C ILE A 761 -15.63 -22.38 1.87
N GLY A 762 -16.68 -21.75 1.40
CA GLY A 762 -16.64 -20.44 0.77
C GLY A 762 -16.98 -19.35 1.77
N SER A 763 -16.21 -18.28 1.79
CA SER A 763 -16.51 -17.09 2.59
C SER A 763 -16.65 -15.88 1.65
N LEU A 764 -17.75 -15.14 1.84
CA LEU A 764 -18.02 -13.89 1.14
C LEU A 764 -17.76 -12.76 2.14
N SER A 765 -16.70 -12.01 1.94
CA SER A 765 -16.40 -10.85 2.77
C SER A 765 -16.04 -9.65 1.90
N PRO A 766 -16.37 -8.42 2.30
CA PRO A 766 -15.78 -7.25 1.67
C PRO A 766 -14.29 -7.25 1.99
N TRP A 767 -13.47 -6.90 1.00
CA TRP A 767 -12.07 -6.65 1.24
C TRP A 767 -11.94 -5.36 2.07
N LEU A 768 -11.62 -5.52 3.35
CA LEU A 768 -11.12 -4.47 4.20
C LEU A 768 -9.61 -4.65 4.29
N TYR A 769 -8.88 -3.91 3.47
CA TYR A 769 -7.47 -3.59 3.65
C TYR A 769 -7.29 -2.12 3.33
#